data_baf925b556ca4718b61cc9cf7d183e9f
#
_entry.id   baf925b556ca4718b61cc9cf7d183e9f
#
_cell.length_a   1.000
_cell.length_b   1.000
_cell.length_c   1.000
_cell.angle_alpha   90.00
_cell.angle_beta   90.00
_cell.angle_gamma   90.00
#
_symmetry.space_group_name_H-M   'P 1'
#
loop_
_entity.id
_entity.type
_entity.pdbx_description
1 polymer ?
#
loop_
_entity_poly.entity_id
_entity_poly.type
_entity_poly.pdbx_seq_one_letter_code
_entity_poly.pdbx_strand_id
1 'polypeptide(L)'
;MNQKYITIQGARENNLKNISLKIPKDKLIIMTGVSGSGKTSLAFDTIYAEGQRRYMESLSAYARQFLGNSEKPDVDQIDGLSPAIAIDQKTTSNNPRSTVGTVTEIYDYLRLLYARIGVPYCPDHHIPITGNSIKEMIDKIMELPDKTRCTILSPVIQGKKGTHKDLIEKLMKEGYIRVRIDGEIKYLEELEPLDKNKKHTIDVVVDRIVKNDDRSRFHDSLETALKLSDGLAILLTNESETLFSSNYACKICGFSVPKLEPKLFSFNAPFGACPECKGLGITQKVDLSLLIPDDTKSIAQGGIHYYKNIVNTENLEWQRIHALIKYYEIDMDTPIKDLPKKKLNYLLYGSDVPIAYQLNSRSGTVSTKFEYIEGVCPMIERRYMETTSTMSREWYGSFLADAQCPKCHGARLNKQALSVLVGGKNIYEWTQMSIQEAIQFMNELELTPTQAKIAELVIKEIKNRLSFLNHVGLSYLTLDRLASTLSGGEAQRIRLATQIGSRLTGVMYVLDEPSIGLHQRDNDRLIGALKDMRDLGNTLIVVEHDEDTMRASDYIVDVGPGAGVHGGQIVAAGTPEEIMQNENSITGAYLSGRKRIEVPMTRRKGNGKKLKVVRASQNNLKNVNVTIKLGTFTVVTGVSGSGKSSLVTEVLTHGLQHALGRLRIKPGACKEIQGIENIDKIVEIGQDPIGRTPRSNPATYTGVFDDIRDLFAQTKEAKMLGYDKGRFSFNVKGGRCEACQGDGILRISMHFLPDVYVPCDQCGGKRYNEETLQVHYKGKTIADVLDMTVEEALEFFSNVSKIKHKLQTLNDVGLSYIKLGQSATTLSGGEAQRVKLASELQKKATGKTLFVLDEPTTGLHSDDVKKLIEVLQRLVEHGDTVLVIEHNLDVIKCADQIIDMGPEGGQGGGTVICTGTPEKIAECKESYTGQYLKPLLEKGEDHGKSNCS
;
A
#
# COMPACT_ATOMS: atom_id res chain seq x y z
N MET A 1 22.77 -32.63 -22.25
CA MET A 1 23.68 -32.48 -21.06
C MET A 1 23.15 -31.30 -20.27
N ASN A 2 22.72 -31.51 -19.02
CA ASN A 2 22.31 -30.38 -18.18
C ASN A 2 23.55 -29.52 -17.90
N GLN A 3 23.52 -28.28 -18.43
CA GLN A 3 24.60 -27.31 -18.23
C GLN A 3 24.61 -26.91 -16.74
N LYS A 4 25.68 -27.22 -16.01
CA LYS A 4 25.78 -27.02 -14.55
C LYS A 4 26.00 -25.55 -14.15
N TYR A 5 26.30 -24.68 -15.11
CA TYR A 5 26.65 -23.30 -14.90
C TYR A 5 25.87 -22.37 -15.81
N ILE A 6 25.55 -21.17 -15.32
CA ILE A 6 25.22 -20.00 -16.13
C ILE A 6 26.54 -19.32 -16.47
N THR A 7 26.85 -19.17 -17.75
CA THR A 7 28.09 -18.56 -18.21
C THR A 7 27.78 -17.22 -18.87
N ILE A 8 28.32 -16.15 -18.36
CA ILE A 8 28.18 -14.78 -18.82
C ILE A 8 29.48 -14.37 -19.48
N GLN A 9 29.42 -13.73 -20.65
CA GLN A 9 30.59 -13.21 -21.38
C GLN A 9 30.29 -11.77 -21.81
N GLY A 10 31.17 -10.85 -21.43
CA GLY A 10 31.19 -9.49 -21.92
C GLY A 10 30.00 -8.63 -21.50
N ALA A 11 29.53 -8.70 -20.25
CA ALA A 11 28.47 -7.84 -19.75
C ALA A 11 28.96 -6.40 -19.53
N ARG A 12 28.26 -5.43 -20.15
CA ARG A 12 28.61 -3.99 -20.15
C ARG A 12 27.43 -3.08 -19.81
N GLU A 13 26.34 -3.64 -19.30
CA GLU A 13 25.14 -2.86 -18.96
C GLU A 13 25.46 -1.84 -17.85
N ASN A 14 25.00 -0.60 -18.02
CA ASN A 14 25.23 0.53 -17.11
C ASN A 14 26.72 0.76 -16.79
N ASN A 15 27.14 0.50 -15.55
CA ASN A 15 28.54 0.67 -15.10
C ASN A 15 29.38 -0.59 -15.16
N LEU A 16 28.87 -1.71 -15.70
CA LEU A 16 29.62 -2.97 -15.78
C LEU A 16 30.78 -2.88 -16.77
N LYS A 17 31.95 -3.38 -16.37
CA LYS A 17 33.21 -3.29 -17.11
C LYS A 17 33.56 -4.61 -17.81
N ASN A 18 32.79 -4.99 -18.81
CA ASN A 18 33.03 -6.17 -19.64
C ASN A 18 33.19 -7.47 -18.81
N ILE A 19 32.20 -7.71 -17.93
CA ILE A 19 32.25 -8.83 -16.98
C ILE A 19 32.08 -10.17 -17.69
N SER A 20 32.95 -11.12 -17.34
CA SER A 20 32.79 -12.54 -17.68
C SER A 20 32.79 -13.37 -16.40
N LEU A 21 31.75 -14.20 -16.21
CA LEU A 21 31.48 -14.88 -14.94
C LEU A 21 30.81 -16.24 -15.17
N LYS A 22 31.12 -17.24 -14.34
CA LYS A 22 30.43 -18.53 -14.27
C LYS A 22 29.73 -18.67 -12.93
N ILE A 23 28.41 -18.88 -12.95
CA ILE A 23 27.57 -19.01 -11.76
C ILE A 23 27.01 -20.44 -11.72
N PRO A 24 27.12 -21.17 -10.59
CA PRO A 24 26.56 -22.52 -10.48
C PRO A 24 25.01 -22.46 -10.49
N LYS A 25 24.37 -23.45 -11.13
CA LYS A 25 22.92 -23.63 -11.13
C LYS A 25 22.46 -24.42 -9.90
N ASP A 26 21.16 -24.34 -9.61
CA ASP A 26 20.48 -25.04 -8.52
C ASP A 26 21.12 -24.74 -7.14
N LYS A 27 21.49 -23.46 -6.96
CA LYS A 27 22.17 -22.93 -5.78
C LYS A 27 21.54 -21.61 -5.33
N LEU A 28 21.78 -21.28 -4.06
CA LEU A 28 21.50 -19.95 -3.51
C LEU A 28 22.74 -19.06 -3.72
N ILE A 29 22.65 -18.12 -4.65
CA ILE A 29 23.73 -17.24 -5.07
C ILE A 29 23.43 -15.84 -4.55
N ILE A 30 24.37 -15.26 -3.79
CA ILE A 30 24.25 -13.87 -3.33
C ILE A 30 25.11 -12.96 -4.22
N MET A 31 24.52 -11.88 -4.73
CA MET A 31 25.22 -10.76 -5.36
C MET A 31 25.34 -9.62 -4.38
N THR A 32 26.57 -9.30 -3.96
CA THR A 32 26.84 -8.30 -2.95
C THR A 32 27.90 -7.29 -3.40
N GLY A 33 28.21 -6.30 -2.56
CA GLY A 33 29.17 -5.21 -2.82
C GLY A 33 28.62 -3.86 -2.40
N VAL A 34 29.42 -2.81 -2.43
CA VAL A 34 29.02 -1.46 -2.03
C VAL A 34 27.86 -0.90 -2.87
N SER A 35 27.11 0.07 -2.31
CA SER A 35 26.00 0.71 -3.04
C SER A 35 26.49 1.36 -4.34
N GLY A 36 25.78 1.14 -5.46
CA GLY A 36 26.20 1.63 -6.78
C GLY A 36 27.34 0.88 -7.46
N SER A 37 27.74 -0.31 -6.96
CA SER A 37 28.81 -1.11 -7.57
C SER A 37 28.42 -1.85 -8.85
N GLY A 38 27.09 -1.95 -9.17
CA GLY A 38 26.60 -2.64 -10.37
C GLY A 38 25.93 -4.00 -10.10
N LYS A 39 25.63 -4.34 -8.86
CA LYS A 39 24.94 -5.59 -8.47
C LYS A 39 23.60 -5.77 -9.20
N THR A 40 22.74 -4.77 -9.10
CA THR A 40 21.41 -4.77 -9.72
C THR A 40 21.52 -4.78 -11.23
N SER A 41 22.50 -4.06 -11.81
CA SER A 41 22.79 -4.08 -13.25
C SER A 41 23.18 -5.49 -13.74
N LEU A 42 23.95 -6.25 -12.95
CA LEU A 42 24.30 -7.61 -13.29
C LEU A 42 23.12 -8.58 -13.10
N ALA A 43 22.42 -8.51 -11.96
CA ALA A 43 21.36 -9.44 -11.61
C ALA A 43 20.08 -9.22 -12.43
N PHE A 44 19.60 -7.97 -12.50
CA PHE A 44 18.31 -7.61 -13.10
C PHE A 44 18.45 -7.13 -14.54
N ASP A 45 19.29 -6.12 -14.80
CA ASP A 45 19.38 -5.51 -16.11
C ASP A 45 20.13 -6.39 -17.13
N THR A 46 20.93 -7.37 -16.67
CA THR A 46 21.66 -8.31 -17.53
C THR A 46 21.07 -9.73 -17.48
N ILE A 47 21.18 -10.42 -16.35
CA ILE A 47 20.83 -11.86 -16.26
C ILE A 47 19.34 -12.09 -16.38
N TYR A 48 18.54 -11.37 -15.56
CA TYR A 48 17.08 -11.50 -15.61
C TYR A 48 16.53 -11.01 -16.95
N ALA A 49 16.95 -9.83 -17.41
CA ALA A 49 16.49 -9.24 -18.66
C ALA A 49 16.72 -10.17 -19.86
N GLU A 50 17.88 -10.79 -19.99
CA GLU A 50 18.18 -11.75 -21.05
C GLU A 50 17.38 -13.05 -20.88
N GLY A 51 17.21 -13.55 -19.66
CA GLY A 51 16.38 -14.72 -19.37
C GLY A 51 14.91 -14.49 -19.74
N GLN A 52 14.35 -13.34 -19.39
CA GLN A 52 12.99 -12.94 -19.76
C GLN A 52 12.87 -12.75 -21.28
N ARG A 53 13.81 -12.07 -21.92
CA ARG A 53 13.81 -11.84 -23.37
C ARG A 53 13.74 -13.17 -24.12
N ARG A 54 14.59 -14.15 -23.79
CA ARG A 54 14.59 -15.49 -24.43
C ARG A 54 13.29 -16.24 -24.21
N TYR A 55 12.74 -16.17 -23.00
CA TYR A 55 11.44 -16.76 -22.70
C TYR A 55 10.35 -16.13 -23.57
N MET A 56 10.31 -14.81 -23.67
CA MET A 56 9.36 -14.07 -24.49
C MET A 56 9.50 -14.39 -25.98
N GLU A 57 10.72 -14.54 -26.49
CA GLU A 57 10.96 -14.94 -27.87
C GLU A 57 10.45 -16.35 -28.20
N SER A 58 10.38 -17.24 -27.22
CA SER A 58 9.80 -18.58 -27.38
C SER A 58 8.27 -18.58 -27.49
N LEU A 59 7.59 -17.47 -27.13
CA LEU A 59 6.14 -17.34 -27.20
C LEU A 59 5.66 -17.00 -28.63
N SER A 60 4.37 -17.25 -28.88
CA SER A 60 3.75 -16.89 -30.16
C SER A 60 3.84 -15.39 -30.46
N ALA A 61 3.86 -14.99 -31.73
CA ALA A 61 3.88 -13.58 -32.14
C ALA A 61 2.71 -12.78 -31.56
N TYR A 62 1.54 -13.41 -31.40
CA TYR A 62 0.37 -12.82 -30.75
C TYR A 62 0.62 -12.50 -29.27
N ALA A 63 1.16 -13.44 -28.50
CA ALA A 63 1.48 -13.23 -27.10
C ALA A 63 2.54 -12.14 -26.89
N ARG A 64 3.54 -12.06 -27.81
CA ARG A 64 4.58 -11.00 -27.76
C ARG A 64 4.04 -9.59 -27.93
N GLN A 65 2.98 -9.40 -28.72
CA GLN A 65 2.33 -8.08 -28.88
C GLN A 65 1.75 -7.53 -27.56
N PHE A 66 1.32 -8.40 -26.64
CA PHE A 66 0.77 -7.99 -25.36
C PHE A 66 1.82 -7.81 -24.25
N LEU A 67 2.97 -8.44 -24.37
CA LEU A 67 4.01 -8.46 -23.33
C LEU A 67 5.12 -7.41 -23.53
N GLY A 68 5.10 -6.72 -24.70
CA GLY A 68 6.11 -5.71 -25.05
C GLY A 68 7.42 -6.33 -25.57
N ASN A 69 8.25 -5.50 -26.19
CA ASN A 69 9.60 -5.88 -26.58
C ASN A 69 10.56 -5.58 -25.42
N SER A 70 11.23 -6.59 -24.89
CA SER A 70 12.38 -6.39 -24.00
C SER A 70 13.59 -6.02 -24.86
N GLU A 71 14.24 -4.90 -24.53
CA GLU A 71 15.52 -4.55 -25.15
C GLU A 71 16.57 -5.61 -24.80
N LYS A 72 17.49 -5.89 -25.75
CA LYS A 72 18.59 -6.81 -25.51
C LYS A 72 19.60 -6.10 -24.60
N PRO A 73 19.98 -6.69 -23.45
CA PRO A 73 21.02 -6.12 -22.62
C PRO A 73 22.37 -6.09 -23.34
N ASP A 74 23.25 -5.16 -22.97
CA ASP A 74 24.60 -5.06 -23.53
C ASP A 74 25.49 -6.16 -22.94
N VAL A 75 25.40 -7.31 -23.58
CA VAL A 75 26.17 -8.52 -23.24
C VAL A 75 26.48 -9.30 -24.52
N ASP A 76 27.70 -9.86 -24.62
CA ASP A 76 28.09 -10.64 -25.79
C ASP A 76 27.31 -11.95 -25.84
N GLN A 77 27.32 -12.73 -24.73
CA GLN A 77 26.62 -14.01 -24.65
C GLN A 77 26.31 -14.41 -23.20
N ILE A 78 25.17 -15.04 -22.99
CA ILE A 78 24.82 -15.71 -21.74
C ILE A 78 24.28 -17.11 -22.07
N ASP A 79 24.92 -18.16 -21.52
CA ASP A 79 24.51 -19.54 -21.69
C ASP A 79 23.99 -20.14 -20.39
N GLY A 80 23.13 -21.14 -20.50
CA GLY A 80 22.60 -21.90 -19.38
C GLY A 80 21.45 -21.24 -18.63
N LEU A 81 20.84 -20.16 -19.15
CA LEU A 81 19.68 -19.56 -18.50
C LEU A 81 18.49 -20.51 -18.44
N SER A 82 17.79 -20.48 -17.30
CA SER A 82 16.46 -21.06 -17.09
C SER A 82 15.39 -19.96 -17.22
N PRO A 83 14.10 -20.31 -17.35
CA PRO A 83 13.03 -19.32 -17.26
C PRO A 83 13.18 -18.47 -16.01
N ALA A 84 13.13 -17.15 -16.13
CA ALA A 84 13.48 -16.23 -15.07
C ALA A 84 12.23 -15.54 -14.48
N ILE A 85 12.17 -15.44 -13.16
CA ILE A 85 11.14 -14.71 -12.42
C ILE A 85 11.83 -13.70 -11.50
N ALA A 86 11.45 -12.42 -11.62
CA ALA A 86 11.94 -11.36 -10.74
C ALA A 86 10.96 -11.09 -9.58
N ILE A 87 11.50 -10.84 -8.41
CA ILE A 87 10.78 -10.39 -7.23
C ILE A 87 11.46 -9.11 -6.73
N ASP A 88 11.02 -7.98 -7.30
CA ASP A 88 11.55 -6.66 -6.99
C ASP A 88 10.79 -5.96 -5.85
N GLN A 89 11.35 -4.88 -5.34
CA GLN A 89 10.80 -4.10 -4.24
C GLN A 89 9.75 -3.05 -4.68
N LYS A 90 9.74 -2.66 -5.96
CA LYS A 90 9.13 -1.39 -6.44
C LYS A 90 7.62 -1.35 -6.59
N THR A 91 6.84 -2.41 -6.40
CA THR A 91 5.43 -2.41 -6.74
C THR A 91 4.50 -2.70 -5.57
N THR A 92 4.18 -1.67 -4.79
CA THR A 92 2.93 -1.67 -4.01
C THR A 92 1.78 -1.32 -4.96
N SER A 93 0.76 -2.15 -5.01
CA SER A 93 -0.44 -1.87 -5.80
C SER A 93 -1.19 -0.68 -5.19
N ASN A 94 -1.35 0.39 -5.94
CA ASN A 94 -2.18 1.54 -5.54
C ASN A 94 -3.69 1.30 -5.75
N ASN A 95 -4.09 0.09 -6.13
CA ASN A 95 -5.48 -0.25 -6.31
C ASN A 95 -6.17 -0.42 -4.94
N PRO A 96 -7.17 0.41 -4.58
CA PRO A 96 -7.84 0.35 -3.28
C PRO A 96 -8.67 -0.94 -3.07
N ARG A 97 -8.81 -1.77 -4.10
CA ARG A 97 -9.49 -3.07 -4.02
C ARG A 97 -8.55 -4.23 -3.79
N SER A 98 -7.25 -4.04 -3.95
CA SER A 98 -6.26 -5.09 -3.71
C SER A 98 -6.04 -5.26 -2.21
N THR A 99 -6.17 -6.49 -1.73
CA THR A 99 -5.89 -6.90 -0.34
C THR A 99 -4.86 -8.02 -0.31
N VAL A 100 -4.28 -8.30 0.84
CA VAL A 100 -3.39 -9.46 1.03
C VAL A 100 -4.09 -10.73 0.52
N GLY A 101 -5.34 -10.97 0.89
CA GLY A 101 -6.11 -12.14 0.47
C GLY A 101 -6.29 -12.26 -1.05
N THR A 102 -6.45 -11.13 -1.77
CA THR A 102 -6.59 -11.16 -3.24
C THR A 102 -5.26 -11.32 -3.96
N VAL A 103 -4.18 -10.70 -3.45
CA VAL A 103 -2.84 -10.82 -4.05
C VAL A 103 -2.28 -12.23 -3.88
N THR A 104 -2.61 -12.90 -2.77
CA THR A 104 -2.21 -14.29 -2.48
C THR A 104 -3.14 -15.34 -3.07
N GLU A 105 -4.21 -14.92 -3.76
CA GLU A 105 -5.29 -15.76 -4.28
C GLU A 105 -6.08 -16.55 -3.20
N ILE A 106 -5.74 -16.39 -1.93
CA ILE A 106 -6.45 -17.07 -0.83
C ILE A 106 -7.92 -16.70 -0.83
N TYR A 107 -8.24 -15.42 -1.12
CA TYR A 107 -9.62 -14.95 -1.19
C TYR A 107 -10.46 -15.68 -2.26
N ASP A 108 -9.87 -16.07 -3.38
CA ASP A 108 -10.57 -16.79 -4.43
C ASP A 108 -10.91 -18.22 -4.00
N TYR A 109 -10.00 -18.88 -3.26
CA TYR A 109 -10.30 -20.17 -2.64
C TYR A 109 -11.34 -20.05 -1.52
N LEU A 110 -11.33 -18.97 -0.73
CA LEU A 110 -12.37 -18.72 0.27
C LEU A 110 -13.74 -18.55 -0.38
N ARG A 111 -13.84 -17.77 -1.46
CA ARG A 111 -15.09 -17.61 -2.21
C ARG A 111 -15.63 -18.97 -2.68
N LEU A 112 -14.75 -19.84 -3.16
CA LEU A 112 -15.12 -21.18 -3.57
C LEU A 112 -15.56 -22.04 -2.37
N LEU A 113 -14.86 -21.96 -1.24
CA LEU A 113 -15.21 -22.68 0.00
C LEU A 113 -16.61 -22.28 0.47
N TYR A 114 -16.88 -20.97 0.61
CA TYR A 114 -18.17 -20.45 1.06
C TYR A 114 -19.31 -20.81 0.09
N ALA A 115 -19.03 -20.82 -1.21
CA ALA A 115 -20.02 -21.22 -2.21
C ALA A 115 -20.35 -22.72 -2.17
N ARG A 116 -19.45 -23.59 -1.69
CA ARG A 116 -19.61 -25.05 -1.71
C ARG A 116 -20.13 -25.64 -0.40
N ILE A 117 -19.65 -25.12 0.75
CA ILE A 117 -20.00 -25.68 2.06
C ILE A 117 -20.61 -24.65 3.01
N GLY A 118 -20.73 -23.38 2.58
CA GLY A 118 -21.30 -22.32 3.39
C GLY A 118 -22.79 -22.56 3.69
N VAL A 119 -23.18 -22.27 4.93
CA VAL A 119 -24.58 -22.36 5.38
C VAL A 119 -25.10 -20.93 5.60
N PRO A 120 -26.14 -20.51 4.88
CA PRO A 120 -26.73 -19.19 5.09
C PRO A 120 -27.56 -19.15 6.38
N TYR A 121 -27.43 -18.04 7.11
CA TYR A 121 -28.18 -17.77 8.34
C TYR A 121 -29.00 -16.48 8.19
N CYS A 122 -30.15 -16.41 8.82
CA CYS A 122 -30.89 -15.17 8.89
C CYS A 122 -30.15 -14.18 9.82
N PRO A 123 -29.79 -12.99 9.35
CA PRO A 123 -29.05 -12.03 10.19
C PRO A 123 -29.87 -11.47 11.34
N ASP A 124 -31.22 -11.51 11.25
CA ASP A 124 -32.12 -10.95 12.25
C ASP A 124 -32.61 -12.03 13.24
N HIS A 125 -32.68 -13.30 12.82
CA HIS A 125 -33.21 -14.41 13.66
C HIS A 125 -32.17 -15.45 14.02
N HIS A 126 -30.96 -15.38 13.46
CA HIS A 126 -29.83 -16.29 13.72
C HIS A 126 -30.14 -17.79 13.50
N ILE A 127 -31.12 -18.11 12.67
CA ILE A 127 -31.49 -19.49 12.29
C ILE A 127 -30.88 -19.83 10.93
N PRO A 128 -30.45 -21.08 10.71
CA PRO A 128 -29.98 -21.50 9.41
C PRO A 128 -31.14 -21.45 8.39
N ILE A 129 -30.81 -20.95 7.22
CA ILE A 129 -31.75 -20.86 6.11
C ILE A 129 -31.49 -22.03 5.16
N THR A 130 -32.46 -22.91 5.01
CA THR A 130 -32.39 -24.05 4.09
C THR A 130 -33.31 -23.81 2.91
N GLY A 131 -32.83 -24.01 1.69
CA GLY A 131 -33.69 -24.10 0.52
C GLY A 131 -34.34 -25.49 0.49
N ASN A 132 -35.64 -25.55 0.19
CA ASN A 132 -36.30 -26.82 0.01
C ASN A 132 -35.97 -27.37 -1.38
N SER A 133 -35.52 -28.61 -1.46
CA SER A 133 -35.44 -29.35 -2.72
C SER A 133 -36.90 -29.62 -3.25
N ILE A 134 -37.06 -29.74 -4.57
CA ILE A 134 -38.38 -30.08 -5.15
C ILE A 134 -38.90 -31.36 -4.49
N LYS A 135 -38.02 -32.31 -4.18
CA LYS A 135 -38.40 -33.54 -3.48
C LYS A 135 -39.04 -33.29 -2.10
N GLU A 136 -38.37 -32.41 -1.29
CA GLU A 136 -38.89 -32.03 0.04
C GLU A 136 -40.19 -31.24 -0.05
N MET A 137 -40.37 -30.41 -1.09
CA MET A 137 -41.62 -29.70 -1.36
C MET A 137 -42.74 -30.72 -1.65
N ILE A 138 -42.47 -31.72 -2.49
CA ILE A 138 -43.39 -32.82 -2.81
C ILE A 138 -43.73 -33.62 -1.57
N ASP A 139 -42.70 -34.00 -0.76
CA ASP A 139 -42.92 -34.78 0.45
C ASP A 139 -43.92 -34.06 1.41
N LYS A 140 -43.74 -32.74 1.58
CA LYS A 140 -44.72 -31.92 2.35
C LYS A 140 -46.10 -31.87 1.72
N ILE A 141 -46.21 -31.86 0.40
CA ILE A 141 -47.53 -31.92 -0.28
C ILE A 141 -48.17 -33.26 -0.06
N MET A 142 -47.39 -34.34 -0.01
CA MET A 142 -47.86 -35.70 0.24
C MET A 142 -48.32 -35.95 1.67
N GLU A 143 -47.93 -35.11 2.65
CA GLU A 143 -48.45 -35.13 4.02
C GLU A 143 -49.88 -34.59 4.14
N LEU A 144 -50.38 -33.87 3.11
CA LEU A 144 -51.75 -33.38 3.11
C LEU A 144 -52.79 -34.53 2.98
N PRO A 145 -54.01 -34.31 3.44
CA PRO A 145 -55.12 -35.31 3.26
C PRO A 145 -55.39 -35.58 1.77
N ASP A 146 -55.76 -36.82 1.47
CA ASP A 146 -56.15 -37.19 0.10
C ASP A 146 -57.34 -36.38 -0.41
N LYS A 147 -57.37 -36.13 -1.70
CA LYS A 147 -58.38 -35.29 -2.40
C LYS A 147 -58.29 -33.80 -2.05
N THR A 148 -57.26 -33.32 -1.34
CA THR A 148 -57.04 -31.87 -1.13
C THR A 148 -56.82 -31.19 -2.49
N ARG A 149 -57.52 -30.08 -2.71
CA ARG A 149 -57.32 -29.24 -3.91
C ARG A 149 -56.10 -28.36 -3.74
N CYS A 150 -55.10 -28.62 -4.50
CA CYS A 150 -53.82 -27.88 -4.51
C CYS A 150 -53.71 -26.99 -5.72
N THR A 151 -53.48 -25.70 -5.58
CA THR A 151 -53.14 -24.80 -6.65
C THR A 151 -51.67 -24.35 -6.48
N ILE A 152 -50.89 -24.61 -7.52
CA ILE A 152 -49.47 -24.20 -7.54
C ILE A 152 -49.38 -22.84 -8.25
N LEU A 153 -48.84 -21.83 -7.54
CA LEU A 153 -48.69 -20.48 -8.02
C LEU A 153 -47.20 -20.12 -8.09
N SER A 154 -46.88 -19.25 -9.06
CA SER A 154 -45.54 -18.67 -9.19
C SER A 154 -45.60 -17.15 -8.96
N PRO A 155 -45.02 -16.60 -7.88
CA PRO A 155 -45.04 -15.16 -7.58
C PRO A 155 -44.05 -14.40 -8.45
N VAL A 156 -44.55 -13.78 -9.55
CA VAL A 156 -43.72 -13.07 -10.53
C VAL A 156 -43.55 -11.58 -10.21
N ILE A 157 -44.56 -10.94 -9.59
CA ILE A 157 -44.47 -9.57 -9.12
C ILE A 157 -44.92 -9.49 -7.67
N GLN A 158 -44.14 -8.84 -6.81
CA GLN A 158 -44.51 -8.63 -5.41
C GLN A 158 -44.42 -7.13 -5.07
N GLY A 159 -45.58 -6.51 -4.82
CA GLY A 159 -45.69 -5.17 -4.31
C GLY A 159 -45.07 -4.05 -5.18
N LYS A 160 -44.99 -4.23 -6.50
CA LYS A 160 -44.43 -3.23 -7.42
C LYS A 160 -45.51 -2.37 -8.09
N LYS A 161 -45.22 -1.07 -8.23
CA LYS A 161 -46.08 -0.15 -8.98
C LYS A 161 -45.91 -0.35 -10.49
N GLY A 162 -46.98 -0.25 -11.24
CA GLY A 162 -46.96 -0.34 -12.70
C GLY A 162 -48.17 -1.04 -13.29
N THR A 163 -48.37 -0.88 -14.56
CA THR A 163 -49.45 -1.58 -15.31
C THR A 163 -49.12 -3.01 -15.66
N HIS A 164 -47.85 -3.39 -15.60
CA HIS A 164 -47.25 -4.73 -15.87
C HIS A 164 -47.73 -5.34 -17.22
N LYS A 165 -48.09 -4.50 -18.18
CA LYS A 165 -48.70 -4.92 -19.47
C LYS A 165 -47.82 -5.90 -20.25
N ASP A 166 -46.52 -5.61 -20.36
CA ASP A 166 -45.54 -6.45 -21.09
C ASP A 166 -45.44 -7.84 -20.51
N LEU A 167 -45.48 -7.96 -19.16
CA LEU A 167 -45.48 -9.24 -18.46
C LEU A 167 -46.78 -10.02 -18.73
N ILE A 168 -47.94 -9.37 -18.65
CA ILE A 168 -49.25 -9.97 -18.90
C ILE A 168 -49.32 -10.50 -20.32
N GLU A 169 -48.91 -9.70 -21.32
CA GLU A 169 -48.84 -10.11 -22.74
C GLU A 169 -47.87 -11.31 -22.96
N LYS A 170 -46.73 -11.32 -22.26
CA LYS A 170 -45.78 -12.44 -22.29
C LYS A 170 -46.41 -13.71 -21.76
N LEU A 171 -47.06 -13.66 -20.59
CA LEU A 171 -47.71 -14.80 -19.95
C LEU A 171 -48.85 -15.37 -20.84
N MET A 172 -49.62 -14.53 -21.51
CA MET A 172 -50.63 -14.95 -22.49
C MET A 172 -49.99 -15.70 -23.69
N LYS A 173 -48.86 -15.20 -24.22
CA LYS A 173 -48.12 -15.86 -25.31
C LYS A 173 -47.55 -17.19 -24.92
N GLU A 174 -47.16 -17.37 -23.65
CA GLU A 174 -46.62 -18.61 -23.08
C GLU A 174 -47.73 -19.62 -22.71
N GLY A 175 -49.04 -19.25 -22.86
CA GLY A 175 -50.18 -20.16 -22.72
C GLY A 175 -50.71 -20.24 -21.29
N TYR A 176 -50.38 -19.32 -20.39
CA TYR A 176 -51.01 -19.25 -19.07
C TYR A 176 -52.39 -18.66 -19.17
N ILE A 177 -53.33 -19.28 -18.41
CA ILE A 177 -54.78 -18.91 -18.49
C ILE A 177 -55.19 -18.03 -17.32
N ARG A 178 -54.60 -18.19 -16.15
CA ARG A 178 -55.01 -17.53 -14.91
C ARG A 178 -53.87 -16.94 -14.15
N VAL A 179 -54.13 -15.81 -13.51
CA VAL A 179 -53.24 -15.16 -12.55
C VAL A 179 -53.96 -14.81 -11.27
N ARG A 180 -53.29 -14.78 -10.15
CA ARG A 180 -53.77 -14.20 -8.91
C ARG A 180 -53.23 -12.77 -8.83
N ILE A 181 -54.09 -11.76 -8.77
CA ILE A 181 -53.72 -10.37 -8.63
C ILE A 181 -54.33 -9.84 -7.34
N ASP A 182 -53.41 -9.31 -6.47
CA ASP A 182 -53.78 -8.73 -5.20
C ASP A 182 -54.66 -9.66 -4.31
N GLY A 183 -54.46 -10.98 -4.44
CA GLY A 183 -55.18 -12.03 -3.72
C GLY A 183 -56.34 -12.68 -4.49
N GLU A 184 -56.82 -12.11 -5.61
CA GLU A 184 -57.93 -12.65 -6.40
C GLU A 184 -57.44 -13.38 -7.65
N ILE A 185 -57.95 -14.58 -7.92
CA ILE A 185 -57.65 -15.36 -9.14
C ILE A 185 -58.52 -14.86 -10.27
N LYS A 186 -57.95 -14.35 -11.37
CA LYS A 186 -58.64 -13.84 -12.56
C LYS A 186 -58.12 -14.51 -13.82
N TYR A 187 -58.94 -14.51 -14.87
CA TYR A 187 -58.50 -14.95 -16.19
C TYR A 187 -57.68 -13.87 -16.86
N LEU A 188 -56.59 -14.23 -17.50
CA LEU A 188 -55.68 -13.29 -18.17
C LEU A 188 -56.39 -12.55 -19.33
N GLU A 189 -57.32 -13.22 -20.02
CA GLU A 189 -58.13 -12.64 -21.14
C GLU A 189 -59.15 -11.60 -20.69
N GLU A 190 -59.62 -11.67 -19.45
CA GLU A 190 -60.63 -10.78 -18.86
C GLU A 190 -60.04 -9.66 -18.00
N LEU A 191 -58.72 -9.49 -18.06
CA LEU A 191 -58.00 -8.63 -17.12
C LEU A 191 -58.07 -7.17 -17.57
N GLU A 192 -58.69 -6.32 -16.75
CA GLU A 192 -58.65 -4.88 -16.92
C GLU A 192 -57.22 -4.29 -16.69
N PRO A 193 -56.85 -3.21 -17.38
CA PRO A 193 -55.56 -2.55 -17.17
C PRO A 193 -55.31 -2.19 -15.70
N LEU A 194 -54.19 -2.62 -15.15
CA LEU A 194 -53.81 -2.36 -13.76
C LEU A 194 -53.47 -0.87 -13.54
N ASP A 195 -53.78 -0.34 -12.34
CA ASP A 195 -53.49 1.04 -11.97
C ASP A 195 -51.99 1.27 -11.81
N LYS A 196 -51.42 2.16 -12.63
CA LYS A 196 -50.00 2.50 -12.64
C LYS A 196 -49.46 3.00 -11.28
N ASN A 197 -50.34 3.60 -10.46
CA ASN A 197 -49.93 4.22 -9.20
C ASN A 197 -50.05 3.31 -7.97
N LYS A 198 -50.75 2.20 -8.10
CA LYS A 198 -50.92 1.19 -7.04
C LYS A 198 -49.78 0.16 -7.08
N LYS A 199 -49.50 -0.43 -5.94
CA LYS A 199 -48.60 -1.58 -5.83
C LYS A 199 -49.44 -2.83 -6.07
N HIS A 200 -49.01 -3.66 -7.02
CA HIS A 200 -49.65 -4.92 -7.35
C HIS A 200 -48.78 -6.13 -7.00
N THR A 201 -49.43 -7.20 -6.62
CA THR A 201 -48.83 -8.54 -6.44
C THR A 201 -49.46 -9.45 -7.48
N ILE A 202 -48.63 -10.08 -8.32
CA ILE A 202 -49.09 -10.93 -9.42
C ILE A 202 -48.44 -12.31 -9.29
N ASP A 203 -49.25 -13.34 -9.11
CA ASP A 203 -48.82 -14.74 -9.08
C ASP A 203 -49.46 -15.49 -10.26
N VAL A 204 -48.66 -16.23 -11.00
CA VAL A 204 -49.16 -17.03 -12.13
C VAL A 204 -49.67 -18.37 -11.60
N VAL A 205 -50.90 -18.75 -11.98
CA VAL A 205 -51.45 -20.05 -11.69
C VAL A 205 -50.84 -21.07 -12.66
N VAL A 206 -49.90 -21.88 -12.15
CA VAL A 206 -49.18 -22.85 -12.96
C VAL A 206 -49.99 -24.14 -13.14
N ASP A 207 -50.55 -24.68 -12.08
CA ASP A 207 -51.40 -25.89 -12.17
C ASP A 207 -52.40 -25.95 -11.00
N ARG A 208 -53.46 -26.69 -11.20
CA ARG A 208 -54.49 -26.99 -10.19
C ARG A 208 -54.69 -28.50 -10.13
N ILE A 209 -54.18 -29.12 -9.06
CA ILE A 209 -54.07 -30.55 -8.91
C ILE A 209 -54.92 -30.96 -7.70
N VAL A 210 -55.65 -32.06 -7.83
CA VAL A 210 -56.22 -32.72 -6.67
C VAL A 210 -55.20 -33.73 -6.15
N LYS A 211 -54.85 -33.62 -4.83
CA LYS A 211 -53.85 -34.49 -4.24
C LYS A 211 -54.15 -35.93 -4.46
N ASN A 212 -53.25 -36.63 -5.09
CA ASN A 212 -53.19 -38.06 -5.35
C ASN A 212 -51.73 -38.54 -5.23
N ASP A 213 -51.46 -39.78 -5.51
CA ASP A 213 -50.08 -40.37 -5.44
C ASP A 213 -49.17 -39.99 -6.65
N ASP A 214 -49.65 -39.15 -7.57
CA ASP A 214 -48.92 -38.73 -8.76
C ASP A 214 -47.86 -37.65 -8.42
N ARG A 215 -46.70 -38.12 -7.98
CA ARG A 215 -45.54 -37.26 -7.65
C ARG A 215 -44.97 -36.58 -8.88
N SER A 216 -45.10 -37.15 -10.08
CA SER A 216 -44.47 -36.59 -11.29
C SER A 216 -45.14 -35.28 -11.68
N ARG A 217 -46.45 -35.18 -11.65
CA ARG A 217 -47.19 -33.97 -11.97
C ARG A 217 -46.87 -32.83 -11.01
N PHE A 218 -46.75 -33.12 -9.72
CA PHE A 218 -46.29 -32.10 -8.74
C PHE A 218 -44.88 -31.63 -9.00
N HIS A 219 -43.98 -32.57 -9.44
CA HIS A 219 -42.61 -32.21 -9.78
C HIS A 219 -42.57 -31.21 -10.95
N ASP A 220 -43.23 -31.50 -12.05
CA ASP A 220 -43.23 -30.70 -13.27
C ASP A 220 -43.88 -29.31 -13.02
N SER A 221 -44.96 -29.27 -12.25
CA SER A 221 -45.65 -28.06 -11.88
C SER A 221 -44.81 -27.16 -10.94
N LEU A 222 -44.16 -27.74 -9.95
CA LEU A 222 -43.25 -27.04 -9.06
C LEU A 222 -41.99 -26.55 -9.80
N GLU A 223 -41.42 -27.40 -10.66
CA GLU A 223 -40.25 -26.98 -11.47
C GLU A 223 -40.59 -25.78 -12.37
N THR A 224 -41.79 -25.81 -12.99
CA THR A 224 -42.28 -24.69 -13.82
C THR A 224 -42.51 -23.42 -12.98
N ALA A 225 -43.14 -23.54 -11.81
CA ALA A 225 -43.39 -22.44 -10.91
C ALA A 225 -42.07 -21.80 -10.42
N LEU A 226 -41.09 -22.62 -10.03
CA LEU A 226 -39.78 -22.16 -9.57
C LEU A 226 -38.97 -21.48 -10.67
N LYS A 227 -39.05 -21.94 -11.92
CA LYS A 227 -38.40 -21.31 -13.08
C LYS A 227 -38.96 -19.92 -13.41
N LEU A 228 -40.27 -19.73 -13.29
CA LEU A 228 -40.93 -18.47 -13.58
C LEU A 228 -40.66 -17.33 -12.58
N SER A 229 -40.43 -17.68 -11.33
CA SER A 229 -40.30 -16.76 -10.20
C SER A 229 -38.92 -16.75 -9.55
N ASP A 230 -37.87 -17.16 -10.27
CA ASP A 230 -36.51 -17.26 -9.73
C ASP A 230 -36.43 -18.04 -8.40
N GLY A 231 -37.12 -19.16 -8.32
CA GLY A 231 -37.01 -20.12 -7.22
C GLY A 231 -38.07 -20.03 -6.13
N LEU A 232 -39.19 -19.36 -6.36
CA LEU A 232 -40.33 -19.31 -5.44
C LEU A 232 -41.54 -20.06 -6.02
N ALA A 233 -42.28 -20.81 -5.20
CA ALA A 233 -43.54 -21.37 -5.54
C ALA A 233 -44.53 -21.29 -4.35
N ILE A 234 -45.78 -21.04 -4.60
CA ILE A 234 -46.84 -20.99 -3.56
C ILE A 234 -47.77 -22.17 -3.77
N LEU A 235 -47.96 -22.95 -2.70
CA LEU A 235 -49.00 -23.93 -2.63
C LEU A 235 -50.23 -23.30 -1.94
N LEU A 236 -51.30 -23.12 -2.67
CA LEU A 236 -52.61 -22.66 -2.16
C LEU A 236 -53.56 -23.87 -2.02
N THR A 237 -54.03 -24.08 -0.82
CA THR A 237 -55.08 -25.07 -0.49
C THR A 237 -56.34 -24.32 -0.02
N ASN A 238 -57.43 -25.06 0.23
CA ASN A 238 -58.61 -24.44 0.78
C ASN A 238 -58.45 -23.86 2.20
N GLU A 239 -57.48 -24.37 2.94
CA GLU A 239 -57.28 -24.06 4.37
C GLU A 239 -55.98 -23.28 4.65
N SER A 240 -55.03 -23.31 3.72
CA SER A 240 -53.70 -22.73 3.95
C SER A 240 -53.01 -22.30 2.69
N GLU A 241 -52.12 -21.33 2.82
CA GLU A 241 -51.17 -20.93 1.82
C GLU A 241 -49.74 -21.22 2.32
N THR A 242 -48.97 -21.96 1.57
CA THR A 242 -47.58 -22.33 1.91
C THR A 242 -46.65 -21.83 0.84
N LEU A 243 -45.70 -20.97 1.21
CA LEU A 243 -44.62 -20.53 0.33
C LEU A 243 -43.49 -21.54 0.35
N PHE A 244 -43.19 -22.10 -0.80
CA PHE A 244 -41.98 -22.89 -1.06
C PHE A 244 -40.91 -22.02 -1.67
N SER A 245 -39.67 -22.22 -1.27
CA SER A 245 -38.51 -21.55 -1.87
C SER A 245 -37.44 -22.59 -2.16
N SER A 246 -36.99 -22.66 -3.40
CA SER A 246 -35.74 -23.33 -3.75
C SER A 246 -34.53 -22.48 -3.41
N ASN A 247 -34.77 -21.19 -3.21
CA ASN A 247 -33.77 -20.24 -2.71
C ASN A 247 -33.74 -20.32 -1.19
N TYR A 248 -32.60 -20.00 -0.63
CA TYR A 248 -32.42 -19.90 0.81
C TYR A 248 -33.24 -18.70 1.34
N ALA A 249 -34.34 -18.96 2.04
CA ALA A 249 -35.19 -17.91 2.62
C ALA A 249 -35.53 -18.19 4.08
N CYS A 250 -35.50 -17.15 4.91
CA CYS A 250 -35.92 -17.23 6.31
C CYS A 250 -37.45 -17.35 6.42
N LYS A 251 -37.91 -18.35 7.16
CA LYS A 251 -39.35 -18.60 7.35
C LYS A 251 -40.07 -17.53 8.17
N ILE A 252 -39.35 -16.71 8.93
CA ILE A 252 -39.92 -15.71 9.83
C ILE A 252 -40.02 -14.33 9.15
N CYS A 253 -38.91 -13.81 8.56
CA CYS A 253 -38.87 -12.45 8.00
C CYS A 253 -38.77 -12.42 6.46
N GLY A 254 -38.69 -13.58 5.78
CA GLY A 254 -38.58 -13.62 4.32
C GLY A 254 -37.19 -13.20 3.79
N PHE A 255 -36.21 -12.93 4.64
CA PHE A 255 -34.86 -12.64 4.17
C PHE A 255 -34.34 -13.80 3.33
N SER A 256 -33.94 -13.52 2.10
CA SER A 256 -33.52 -14.54 1.14
C SER A 256 -32.08 -14.34 0.69
N VAL A 257 -31.38 -15.45 0.50
CA VAL A 257 -30.02 -15.51 -0.04
C VAL A 257 -30.10 -16.20 -1.40
N PRO A 258 -29.53 -15.59 -2.47
CA PRO A 258 -29.55 -16.22 -3.79
C PRO A 258 -28.69 -17.50 -3.78
N LYS A 259 -28.70 -18.22 -4.89
CA LYS A 259 -27.87 -19.41 -5.06
C LYS A 259 -26.42 -19.10 -4.71
N LEU A 260 -25.82 -19.94 -3.86
CA LEU A 260 -24.45 -19.78 -3.41
C LEU A 260 -23.47 -20.05 -4.56
N GLU A 261 -23.00 -18.98 -5.17
CA GLU A 261 -21.99 -18.98 -6.24
C GLU A 261 -20.78 -18.12 -5.83
N PRO A 262 -19.55 -18.42 -6.29
CA PRO A 262 -18.37 -17.62 -5.92
C PRO A 262 -18.49 -16.12 -6.20
N LYS A 263 -19.31 -15.70 -7.19
CA LYS A 263 -19.56 -14.28 -7.49
C LYS A 263 -20.31 -13.54 -6.38
N LEU A 264 -21.10 -14.24 -5.55
CA LEU A 264 -21.81 -13.66 -4.40
C LEU A 264 -20.82 -13.13 -3.34
N PHE A 265 -19.68 -13.78 -3.20
CA PHE A 265 -18.63 -13.46 -2.23
C PHE A 265 -17.55 -12.54 -2.82
N SER A 266 -17.76 -11.97 -4.01
CA SER A 266 -16.81 -11.07 -4.65
C SER A 266 -17.21 -9.62 -4.41
N PHE A 267 -16.35 -8.87 -3.72
CA PHE A 267 -16.54 -7.42 -3.58
C PHE A 267 -16.15 -6.63 -4.85
N ASN A 268 -15.55 -7.28 -5.84
CA ASN A 268 -15.25 -6.69 -7.16
C ASN A 268 -16.42 -6.85 -8.15
N ALA A 269 -17.37 -7.73 -7.85
CA ALA A 269 -18.55 -7.96 -8.67
C ALA A 269 -19.76 -7.21 -8.09
N PRO A 270 -20.59 -6.52 -8.90
CA PRO A 270 -21.76 -5.79 -8.42
C PRO A 270 -22.74 -6.65 -7.64
N PHE A 271 -22.79 -7.95 -7.93
CA PHE A 271 -23.70 -8.92 -7.31
C PHE A 271 -23.38 -9.18 -5.82
N GLY A 272 -22.10 -9.19 -5.44
CA GLY A 272 -21.65 -9.44 -4.06
C GLY A 272 -21.26 -8.17 -3.30
N ALA A 273 -20.92 -7.11 -4.03
CA ALA A 273 -20.42 -5.87 -3.45
C ALA A 273 -21.48 -5.12 -2.61
N CYS A 274 -21.05 -4.45 -1.57
CA CYS A 274 -21.87 -3.49 -0.85
C CYS A 274 -22.37 -2.40 -1.80
N PRO A 275 -23.68 -2.13 -1.90
CA PRO A 275 -24.22 -1.14 -2.84
C PRO A 275 -23.79 0.30 -2.51
N GLU A 276 -23.47 0.62 -1.26
CA GLU A 276 -23.03 1.95 -0.82
C GLU A 276 -21.59 2.23 -1.28
N CYS A 277 -20.62 1.46 -0.80
CA CYS A 277 -19.20 1.66 -1.10
C CYS A 277 -18.72 0.95 -2.37
N LYS A 278 -19.60 0.25 -3.08
CA LYS A 278 -19.28 -0.51 -4.31
C LYS A 278 -18.06 -1.43 -4.16
N GLY A 279 -17.92 -2.06 -2.98
CA GLY A 279 -16.86 -3.00 -2.67
C GLY A 279 -15.56 -2.40 -2.15
N LEU A 280 -15.51 -1.09 -1.87
CA LEU A 280 -14.31 -0.43 -1.31
C LEU A 280 -14.17 -0.64 0.20
N GLY A 281 -15.27 -0.82 0.93
CA GLY A 281 -15.29 -0.90 2.40
C GLY A 281 -15.21 0.45 3.11
N ILE A 282 -14.78 1.48 2.40
CA ILE A 282 -14.63 2.85 2.87
C ILE A 282 -15.42 3.81 1.99
N THR A 283 -15.74 4.97 2.53
CA THR A 283 -16.32 6.12 1.83
C THR A 283 -15.49 7.35 2.14
N GLN A 284 -15.33 8.22 1.15
CA GLN A 284 -14.67 9.51 1.34
C GLN A 284 -15.65 10.46 2.02
N LYS A 285 -15.36 10.85 3.24
CA LYS A 285 -16.17 11.77 4.04
C LYS A 285 -15.35 12.95 4.50
N VAL A 286 -15.99 14.11 4.68
CA VAL A 286 -15.32 15.27 5.24
C VAL A 286 -14.86 14.98 6.67
N ASP A 287 -13.57 15.14 6.91
CA ASP A 287 -13.01 15.10 8.26
C ASP A 287 -13.08 16.50 8.87
N LEU A 288 -13.84 16.62 9.96
CA LEU A 288 -14.02 17.90 10.63
C LEU A 288 -12.71 18.48 11.18
N SER A 289 -11.74 17.65 11.52
CA SER A 289 -10.41 18.12 11.94
C SER A 289 -9.60 18.77 10.81
N LEU A 290 -9.83 18.36 9.57
CA LEU A 290 -9.23 18.98 8.38
C LEU A 290 -9.98 20.23 7.93
N LEU A 291 -11.30 20.24 8.15
CA LEU A 291 -12.16 21.37 7.82
C LEU A 291 -12.06 22.50 8.85
N ILE A 292 -11.95 22.16 10.13
CA ILE A 292 -11.85 23.07 11.27
C ILE A 292 -10.57 22.70 12.05
N PRO A 293 -9.38 23.04 11.52
CA PRO A 293 -8.11 22.67 12.15
C PRO A 293 -7.83 23.43 13.46
N ASP A 294 -8.50 24.56 13.69
CA ASP A 294 -8.36 25.42 14.86
C ASP A 294 -9.75 25.93 15.26
N ASP A 295 -10.39 25.26 16.21
CA ASP A 295 -11.72 25.57 16.71
C ASP A 295 -11.75 26.80 17.66
N THR A 296 -10.59 27.33 18.04
CA THR A 296 -10.49 28.58 18.79
C THR A 296 -10.74 29.82 17.93
N LYS A 297 -10.70 29.68 16.61
CA LYS A 297 -11.03 30.72 15.66
C LYS A 297 -12.54 30.78 15.39
N SER A 298 -13.02 31.99 15.12
CA SER A 298 -14.39 32.23 14.66
C SER A 298 -14.54 31.99 13.16
N ILE A 299 -15.80 31.98 12.67
CA ILE A 299 -16.09 31.90 11.25
C ILE A 299 -15.48 33.10 10.51
N ALA A 300 -15.63 34.31 11.08
CA ALA A 300 -15.07 35.54 10.50
C ALA A 300 -13.53 35.50 10.39
N GLN A 301 -12.86 34.85 11.32
CA GLN A 301 -11.41 34.63 11.32
C GLN A 301 -10.94 33.47 10.40
N GLY A 302 -11.87 32.86 9.65
CA GLY A 302 -11.56 31.75 8.77
C GLY A 302 -11.39 30.40 9.48
N GLY A 303 -12.04 30.19 10.59
CA GLY A 303 -12.02 28.93 11.36
C GLY A 303 -12.51 27.73 10.54
N ILE A 304 -13.43 27.94 9.57
CA ILE A 304 -13.74 26.94 8.55
C ILE A 304 -12.78 27.12 7.40
N HIS A 305 -11.81 26.24 7.31
CA HIS A 305 -10.67 26.39 6.38
C HIS A 305 -11.08 26.48 4.91
N TYR A 306 -12.16 25.82 4.51
CA TYR A 306 -12.70 25.89 3.15
C TYR A 306 -13.10 27.33 2.76
N TYR A 307 -13.71 28.07 3.67
CA TYR A 307 -14.17 29.44 3.42
C TYR A 307 -13.13 30.51 3.72
N LYS A 308 -11.96 30.19 4.28
CA LYS A 308 -10.94 31.12 4.76
C LYS A 308 -10.65 32.30 3.83
N ASN A 309 -10.61 32.06 2.51
CA ASN A 309 -10.24 33.07 1.51
C ASN A 309 -11.45 33.79 0.88
N ILE A 310 -12.68 33.38 1.21
CA ILE A 310 -13.89 33.93 0.62
C ILE A 310 -14.84 34.54 1.67
N VAL A 311 -14.50 34.46 2.95
CA VAL A 311 -15.24 35.09 4.04
C VAL A 311 -15.34 36.59 3.75
N ASN A 312 -16.56 37.15 3.88
CA ASN A 312 -16.89 38.55 3.68
C ASN A 312 -16.53 39.09 2.29
N THR A 313 -16.55 38.24 1.26
CA THR A 313 -16.35 38.63 -0.14
C THR A 313 -17.67 38.55 -0.92
N GLU A 314 -17.67 39.10 -2.14
CA GLU A 314 -18.82 38.99 -3.09
C GLU A 314 -18.91 37.63 -3.79
N ASN A 315 -18.18 36.61 -3.32
CA ASN A 315 -18.24 35.27 -3.88
C ASN A 315 -19.67 34.69 -3.73
N LEU A 316 -20.25 34.19 -4.80
CA LEU A 316 -21.63 33.65 -4.82
C LEU A 316 -21.82 32.50 -3.81
N GLU A 317 -20.80 31.70 -3.61
CA GLU A 317 -20.84 30.62 -2.64
C GLU A 317 -20.85 31.14 -1.20
N TRP A 318 -20.06 32.18 -0.92
CA TRP A 318 -20.11 32.86 0.36
C TRP A 318 -21.48 33.53 0.61
N GLN A 319 -22.05 34.21 -0.38
CA GLN A 319 -23.40 34.83 -0.25
C GLN A 319 -24.45 33.77 0.12
N ARG A 320 -24.37 32.58 -0.46
CA ARG A 320 -25.30 31.45 -0.20
C ARG A 320 -25.18 30.96 1.25
N ILE A 321 -23.95 30.70 1.72
CA ILE A 321 -23.72 30.26 3.09
C ILE A 321 -23.99 31.35 4.13
N HIS A 322 -23.70 32.60 3.77
CA HIS A 322 -24.04 33.76 4.61
C HIS A 322 -25.55 33.92 4.81
N ALA A 323 -26.37 33.61 3.81
CA ALA A 323 -27.82 33.57 3.95
C ALA A 323 -28.27 32.50 4.97
N LEU A 324 -27.64 31.33 4.99
CA LEU A 324 -27.88 30.30 6.01
C LEU A 324 -27.45 30.75 7.40
N ILE A 325 -26.28 31.40 7.51
CA ILE A 325 -25.76 31.95 8.75
C ILE A 325 -26.75 32.98 9.32
N LYS A 326 -27.28 33.87 8.47
CA LYS A 326 -28.24 34.89 8.84
C LYS A 326 -29.59 34.28 9.27
N TYR A 327 -30.08 33.29 8.54
CA TYR A 327 -31.37 32.65 8.83
C TYR A 327 -31.39 31.94 10.19
N TYR A 328 -30.33 31.23 10.55
CA TYR A 328 -30.22 30.52 11.82
C TYR A 328 -29.55 31.36 12.92
N GLU A 329 -29.34 32.67 12.67
CA GLU A 329 -28.72 33.61 13.63
C GLU A 329 -27.41 33.04 14.23
N ILE A 330 -26.52 32.55 13.35
CA ILE A 330 -25.22 32.04 13.74
C ILE A 330 -24.28 33.24 13.93
N ASP A 331 -23.70 33.34 15.12
CA ASP A 331 -22.72 34.41 15.36
C ASP A 331 -21.40 34.10 14.70
N MET A 332 -20.94 34.99 13.83
CA MET A 332 -19.71 34.83 13.06
C MET A 332 -18.44 35.12 13.85
N ASP A 333 -18.53 35.81 14.97
CA ASP A 333 -17.40 36.24 15.78
C ASP A 333 -17.13 35.30 16.98
N THR A 334 -18.10 34.46 17.34
CA THR A 334 -17.93 33.41 18.35
C THR A 334 -16.97 32.33 17.87
N PRO A 335 -15.96 31.90 18.70
CA PRO A 335 -15.10 30.74 18.40
C PRO A 335 -15.93 29.50 18.09
N ILE A 336 -15.50 28.70 17.12
CA ILE A 336 -16.28 27.54 16.65
C ILE A 336 -16.54 26.53 17.78
N LYS A 337 -15.59 26.34 18.69
CA LYS A 337 -15.74 25.48 19.89
C LYS A 337 -16.89 25.89 20.81
N ASP A 338 -17.21 27.21 20.86
CA ASP A 338 -18.20 27.79 21.73
C ASP A 338 -19.58 27.96 21.05
N LEU A 339 -19.66 27.69 19.74
CA LEU A 339 -20.92 27.70 19.01
C LEU A 339 -21.84 26.55 19.46
N PRO A 340 -23.16 26.81 19.61
CA PRO A 340 -24.14 25.76 19.88
C PRO A 340 -24.07 24.66 18.79
N LYS A 341 -23.94 23.40 19.19
CA LYS A 341 -23.84 22.26 18.27
C LYS A 341 -24.91 22.23 17.18
N LYS A 342 -26.14 22.61 17.52
CA LYS A 342 -27.24 22.66 16.55
C LYS A 342 -27.00 23.70 15.46
N LYS A 343 -26.50 24.87 15.81
CA LYS A 343 -26.17 25.95 14.87
C LYS A 343 -24.97 25.58 13.99
N LEU A 344 -23.95 24.98 14.57
CA LEU A 344 -22.80 24.46 13.82
C LEU A 344 -23.23 23.35 12.83
N ASN A 345 -24.16 22.47 13.21
CA ASN A 345 -24.67 21.42 12.33
C ASN A 345 -25.38 21.98 11.09
N TYR A 346 -26.13 23.08 11.20
CA TYR A 346 -26.71 23.72 10.01
C TYR A 346 -25.62 24.21 9.03
N LEU A 347 -24.55 24.78 9.54
CA LEU A 347 -23.46 25.23 8.71
C LEU A 347 -22.71 24.05 8.04
N LEU A 348 -22.52 22.97 8.79
CA LEU A 348 -21.80 21.78 8.29
C LEU A 348 -22.64 20.94 7.31
N TYR A 349 -23.93 20.73 7.61
CA TYR A 349 -24.76 19.78 6.87
C TYR A 349 -25.90 20.41 6.06
N GLY A 350 -26.22 21.68 6.31
CA GLY A 350 -27.20 22.46 5.56
C GLY A 350 -28.51 22.72 6.28
N SER A 351 -29.43 23.42 5.59
CA SER A 351 -30.73 23.83 6.15
C SER A 351 -31.74 22.68 6.13
N ASP A 352 -32.58 22.62 7.16
CA ASP A 352 -33.74 21.72 7.28
C ASP A 352 -35.00 22.27 6.66
N VAL A 353 -35.00 23.56 6.25
CA VAL A 353 -36.10 24.25 5.55
C VAL A 353 -35.54 25.01 4.33
N PRO A 354 -36.36 25.28 3.31
CA PRO A 354 -35.96 26.13 2.21
C PRO A 354 -35.84 27.58 2.68
N ILE A 355 -34.75 28.24 2.29
CA ILE A 355 -34.40 29.61 2.68
C ILE A 355 -34.48 30.50 1.45
N ALA A 356 -35.19 31.66 1.59
CA ALA A 356 -35.20 32.71 0.56
C ALA A 356 -33.99 33.61 0.71
N TYR A 357 -33.22 33.80 -0.37
CA TYR A 357 -32.05 34.65 -0.38
C TYR A 357 -31.77 35.25 -1.76
N GLN A 358 -30.94 36.28 -1.79
CA GLN A 358 -30.55 36.97 -3.01
C GLN A 358 -29.08 36.72 -3.31
N LEU A 359 -28.78 36.46 -4.57
CA LEU A 359 -27.43 36.36 -5.09
C LEU A 359 -27.15 37.57 -6.00
N ASN A 360 -26.09 38.29 -5.68
CA ASN A 360 -25.57 39.39 -6.45
C ASN A 360 -24.39 38.95 -7.31
N SER A 361 -24.58 38.94 -8.63
CA SER A 361 -23.50 38.65 -9.58
C SER A 361 -22.60 39.87 -9.73
N ARG A 362 -21.30 39.66 -10.04
CA ARG A 362 -20.36 40.73 -10.43
C ARG A 362 -20.83 41.57 -11.62
N SER A 363 -21.71 41.06 -12.46
CA SER A 363 -22.35 41.76 -13.58
C SER A 363 -23.55 42.64 -13.17
N GLY A 364 -23.85 42.72 -11.85
CA GLY A 364 -24.99 43.49 -11.34
C GLY A 364 -26.36 42.79 -11.42
N THR A 365 -26.37 41.54 -11.88
CA THR A 365 -27.62 40.74 -11.92
C THR A 365 -27.97 40.24 -10.53
N VAL A 366 -29.17 40.56 -10.04
CA VAL A 366 -29.69 40.06 -8.76
C VAL A 366 -30.65 38.91 -9.04
N SER A 367 -30.43 37.74 -8.47
CA SER A 367 -31.32 36.59 -8.56
C SER A 367 -31.83 36.16 -7.18
N THR A 368 -33.15 36.07 -7.01
CA THR A 368 -33.74 35.53 -5.78
C THR A 368 -33.91 34.02 -5.92
N LYS A 369 -33.45 33.30 -4.91
CA LYS A 369 -33.52 31.84 -4.78
C LYS A 369 -34.36 31.45 -3.57
N PHE A 370 -35.07 30.31 -3.68
CA PHE A 370 -35.81 29.71 -2.57
C PHE A 370 -35.52 28.20 -2.61
N GLU A 371 -34.55 27.75 -1.84
CA GLU A 371 -34.09 26.36 -1.88
C GLU A 371 -33.51 25.94 -0.53
N TYR A 372 -33.31 24.61 -0.34
CA TYR A 372 -32.54 24.11 0.76
C TYR A 372 -31.06 24.45 0.50
N ILE A 373 -30.42 25.10 1.47
CA ILE A 373 -29.01 25.46 1.37
C ILE A 373 -28.16 24.27 1.85
N GLU A 374 -27.37 23.74 0.94
CA GLU A 374 -26.43 22.65 1.21
C GLU A 374 -25.29 23.14 2.11
N GLY A 375 -24.98 22.37 3.18
CA GLY A 375 -23.87 22.69 4.07
C GLY A 375 -22.50 22.38 3.45
N VAL A 376 -21.43 22.78 4.15
CA VAL A 376 -20.06 22.68 3.64
C VAL A 376 -19.63 21.23 3.42
N CYS A 377 -20.01 20.29 4.30
CA CYS A 377 -19.61 18.89 4.19
C CYS A 377 -20.19 18.19 2.95
N PRO A 378 -21.52 18.11 2.76
CA PRO A 378 -22.08 17.47 1.59
C PRO A 378 -21.69 18.17 0.29
N MET A 379 -21.49 19.48 0.30
CA MET A 379 -21.03 20.24 -0.86
C MET A 379 -19.61 19.82 -1.28
N ILE A 380 -18.66 19.70 -0.34
CA ILE A 380 -17.30 19.25 -0.63
C ILE A 380 -17.33 17.82 -1.18
N GLU A 381 -18.08 16.91 -0.53
CA GLU A 381 -18.22 15.52 -0.95
C GLU A 381 -18.78 15.41 -2.38
N ARG A 382 -19.83 16.14 -2.69
CA ARG A 382 -20.44 16.16 -4.03
C ARG A 382 -19.47 16.72 -5.08
N ARG A 383 -18.85 17.88 -4.81
CA ARG A 383 -17.90 18.51 -5.74
C ARG A 383 -16.67 17.66 -6.02
N TYR A 384 -16.17 16.93 -5.02
CA TYR A 384 -15.09 15.98 -5.21
C TYR A 384 -15.46 14.89 -6.23
N MET A 385 -16.70 14.41 -6.18
CA MET A 385 -17.18 13.37 -7.11
C MET A 385 -17.46 13.91 -8.51
N GLU A 386 -17.97 15.13 -8.64
CA GLU A 386 -18.43 15.71 -9.90
C GLU A 386 -17.31 16.39 -10.70
N THR A 387 -16.24 16.87 -10.03
CA THR A 387 -15.20 17.62 -10.73
C THR A 387 -14.36 16.77 -11.68
N THR A 388 -14.09 17.30 -12.88
CA THR A 388 -13.17 16.73 -13.88
C THR A 388 -11.75 17.29 -13.76
N SER A 389 -11.58 18.43 -13.06
CA SER A 389 -10.28 19.08 -12.86
C SER A 389 -9.48 18.37 -11.78
N THR A 390 -8.26 17.94 -12.11
CA THR A 390 -7.33 17.29 -11.17
C THR A 390 -7.00 18.20 -9.99
N MET A 391 -6.72 19.47 -10.24
CA MET A 391 -6.41 20.45 -9.18
C MET A 391 -7.58 20.68 -8.22
N SER A 392 -8.81 20.79 -8.77
CA SER A 392 -10.02 20.94 -7.94
C SER A 392 -10.29 19.68 -7.13
N ARG A 393 -10.06 18.51 -7.71
CA ARG A 393 -10.22 17.22 -7.01
C ARG A 393 -9.20 17.10 -5.86
N GLU A 394 -7.94 17.47 -6.07
CA GLU A 394 -6.94 17.51 -5.02
C GLU A 394 -7.30 18.48 -3.90
N TRP A 395 -7.82 19.66 -4.27
CA TRP A 395 -8.30 20.65 -3.31
C TRP A 395 -9.45 20.12 -2.44
N TYR A 396 -10.53 19.61 -3.05
CA TYR A 396 -11.64 19.03 -2.27
C TYR A 396 -11.18 17.78 -1.50
N GLY A 397 -10.34 16.96 -2.10
CA GLY A 397 -9.76 15.76 -1.46
C GLY A 397 -8.95 16.09 -0.21
N SER A 398 -8.36 17.30 -0.11
CA SER A 398 -7.61 17.72 1.07
C SER A 398 -8.45 17.90 2.35
N PHE A 399 -9.78 17.89 2.24
CA PHE A 399 -10.71 17.94 3.36
C PHE A 399 -11.35 16.58 3.67
N LEU A 400 -11.11 15.57 2.82
CA LEU A 400 -11.72 14.26 2.95
C LEU A 400 -10.76 13.28 3.64
N ALA A 401 -11.34 12.39 4.42
CA ALA A 401 -10.67 11.22 4.96
C ALA A 401 -11.45 9.96 4.65
N ASP A 402 -10.73 8.83 4.65
CA ASP A 402 -11.35 7.53 4.53
C ASP A 402 -12.14 7.22 5.80
N ALA A 403 -13.46 7.13 5.67
CA ALA A 403 -14.34 6.69 6.73
C ALA A 403 -14.86 5.28 6.43
N GLN A 404 -15.02 4.49 7.45
CA GLN A 404 -15.62 3.16 7.31
C GLN A 404 -17.03 3.27 6.72
N CYS A 405 -17.36 2.44 5.73
CA CYS A 405 -18.67 2.48 5.10
C CYS A 405 -19.79 2.23 6.12
N PRO A 406 -20.78 3.11 6.25
CA PRO A 406 -21.84 2.99 7.27
C PRO A 406 -22.75 1.78 7.08
N LYS A 407 -22.80 1.21 5.86
CA LYS A 407 -23.68 0.08 5.53
C LYS A 407 -23.01 -1.27 5.72
N CYS A 408 -21.76 -1.44 5.34
CA CYS A 408 -21.06 -2.71 5.45
C CYS A 408 -20.00 -2.74 6.55
N HIS A 409 -19.77 -1.63 7.23
CA HIS A 409 -18.80 -1.52 8.32
C HIS A 409 -17.42 -2.11 7.95
N GLY A 410 -16.94 -1.77 6.74
CA GLY A 410 -15.65 -2.25 6.23
C GLY A 410 -15.69 -3.60 5.50
N ALA A 411 -16.77 -4.38 5.62
CA ALA A 411 -16.85 -5.74 5.06
C ALA A 411 -16.88 -5.82 3.53
N ARG A 412 -17.06 -4.69 2.81
CA ARG A 412 -17.07 -4.57 1.33
C ARG A 412 -18.19 -5.34 0.63
N LEU A 413 -18.82 -6.30 1.30
CA LEU A 413 -19.85 -7.19 0.78
C LEU A 413 -21.26 -6.74 1.19
N ASN A 414 -22.25 -7.23 0.49
CA ASN A 414 -23.67 -7.02 0.83
C ASN A 414 -24.11 -7.94 1.99
N LYS A 415 -25.30 -7.64 2.58
CA LYS A 415 -25.87 -8.38 3.72
C LYS A 415 -26.08 -9.88 3.41
N GLN A 416 -26.38 -10.22 2.15
CA GLN A 416 -26.64 -11.58 1.73
C GLN A 416 -25.36 -12.43 1.73
N ALA A 417 -24.25 -11.90 1.22
CA ALA A 417 -22.95 -12.58 1.26
C ALA A 417 -22.45 -12.76 2.70
N LEU A 418 -22.64 -11.75 3.56
CA LEU A 418 -22.22 -11.78 4.96
C LEU A 418 -23.09 -12.70 5.84
N SER A 419 -24.26 -13.09 5.38
CA SER A 419 -25.14 -14.01 6.10
C SER A 419 -24.75 -15.48 5.97
N VAL A 420 -23.77 -15.81 5.11
CA VAL A 420 -23.29 -17.17 4.89
C VAL A 420 -22.11 -17.46 5.80
N LEU A 421 -22.17 -18.54 6.56
CA LEU A 421 -21.17 -18.92 7.55
C LEU A 421 -20.49 -20.27 7.21
N VAL A 422 -19.20 -20.35 7.51
CA VAL A 422 -18.41 -21.58 7.55
C VAL A 422 -17.69 -21.62 8.90
N GLY A 423 -17.89 -22.70 9.67
CA GLY A 423 -17.36 -22.78 11.03
C GLY A 423 -17.83 -21.65 11.95
N GLY A 424 -19.06 -21.14 11.76
CA GLY A 424 -19.63 -20.06 12.54
C GLY A 424 -19.15 -18.65 12.18
N LYS A 425 -18.30 -18.48 11.15
CA LYS A 425 -17.78 -17.18 10.72
C LYS A 425 -18.16 -16.88 9.28
N ASN A 426 -18.47 -15.59 8.99
CA ASN A 426 -18.63 -15.13 7.62
C ASN A 426 -17.26 -14.87 6.96
N ILE A 427 -17.26 -14.71 5.63
CA ILE A 427 -16.01 -14.57 4.87
C ILE A 427 -15.18 -13.34 5.28
N TYR A 428 -15.82 -12.24 5.72
CA TYR A 428 -15.12 -11.04 6.17
C TYR A 428 -14.47 -11.26 7.54
N GLU A 429 -15.22 -11.80 8.52
CA GLU A 429 -14.66 -12.15 9.83
C GLU A 429 -13.46 -13.09 9.71
N TRP A 430 -13.52 -13.99 8.74
CA TRP A 430 -12.41 -14.89 8.44
C TRP A 430 -11.19 -14.13 7.91
N THR A 431 -11.39 -13.16 7.00
CA THR A 431 -10.28 -12.34 6.44
C THR A 431 -9.68 -11.35 7.43
N GLN A 432 -10.40 -11.03 8.51
CA GLN A 432 -9.89 -10.17 9.58
C GLN A 432 -8.93 -10.88 10.53
N MET A 433 -8.91 -12.21 10.53
CA MET A 433 -7.95 -12.97 11.32
C MET A 433 -6.54 -12.70 10.82
N SER A 434 -5.57 -12.72 11.74
CA SER A 434 -4.17 -12.83 11.37
C SER A 434 -3.91 -14.18 10.65
N ILE A 435 -2.85 -14.25 9.85
CA ILE A 435 -2.47 -15.49 9.16
C ILE A 435 -2.31 -16.64 10.17
N GLN A 436 -1.75 -16.36 11.34
CA GLN A 436 -1.60 -17.36 12.42
C GLN A 436 -2.95 -17.84 12.94
N GLU A 437 -3.88 -16.94 13.26
CA GLU A 437 -5.23 -17.27 13.71
C GLU A 437 -6.01 -18.03 12.62
N ALA A 438 -5.84 -17.63 11.35
CA ALA A 438 -6.47 -18.31 10.22
C ALA A 438 -5.97 -19.75 10.06
N ILE A 439 -4.66 -20.02 10.26
CA ILE A 439 -4.10 -21.37 10.26
C ILE A 439 -4.71 -22.18 11.41
N GLN A 440 -4.79 -21.63 12.61
CA GLN A 440 -5.38 -22.29 13.76
C GLN A 440 -6.86 -22.63 13.50
N PHE A 441 -7.65 -21.63 13.06
CA PHE A 441 -9.06 -21.81 12.71
C PHE A 441 -9.28 -22.92 11.67
N MET A 442 -8.43 -22.97 10.62
CA MET A 442 -8.52 -24.00 9.59
C MET A 442 -8.15 -25.39 10.09
N ASN A 443 -7.34 -25.51 11.15
CA ASN A 443 -7.00 -26.79 11.76
C ASN A 443 -8.10 -27.28 12.71
N GLU A 444 -8.78 -26.35 13.38
CA GLU A 444 -9.87 -26.61 14.33
C GLU A 444 -11.25 -26.71 13.65
N LEU A 445 -11.34 -26.47 12.34
CA LEU A 445 -12.61 -26.44 11.60
C LEU A 445 -13.26 -27.83 11.56
N GLU A 446 -14.37 -27.95 12.27
CA GLU A 446 -15.21 -29.15 12.27
C GLU A 446 -16.14 -29.15 11.07
N LEU A 447 -16.07 -30.21 10.25
CA LEU A 447 -16.88 -30.39 9.05
C LEU A 447 -17.59 -31.77 9.11
N THR A 448 -18.79 -31.80 8.57
CA THR A 448 -19.44 -33.10 8.32
C THR A 448 -18.63 -33.90 7.29
N PRO A 449 -18.73 -35.26 7.27
CA PRO A 449 -18.00 -36.10 6.30
C PRO A 449 -18.22 -35.66 4.83
N THR A 450 -19.43 -35.22 4.51
CA THR A 450 -19.79 -34.75 3.18
C THR A 450 -19.12 -33.40 2.86
N GLN A 451 -19.15 -32.44 3.79
CA GLN A 451 -18.47 -31.13 3.63
C GLN A 451 -16.96 -31.30 3.53
N ALA A 452 -16.37 -32.19 4.34
CA ALA A 452 -14.95 -32.47 4.32
C ALA A 452 -14.50 -32.96 2.94
N LYS A 453 -15.24 -33.90 2.34
CA LYS A 453 -14.95 -34.43 1.01
C LYS A 453 -15.10 -33.38 -0.10
N ILE A 454 -16.13 -32.53 -0.01
CA ILE A 454 -16.35 -31.43 -0.99
C ILE A 454 -15.24 -30.38 -0.92
N ALA A 455 -14.78 -30.04 0.27
CA ALA A 455 -13.85 -28.94 0.52
C ALA A 455 -12.37 -29.37 0.58
N GLU A 456 -12.05 -30.66 0.54
CA GLU A 456 -10.72 -31.25 0.76
C GLU A 456 -9.61 -30.50 -0.02
N LEU A 457 -9.75 -30.38 -1.34
CA LEU A 457 -8.74 -29.72 -2.20
C LEU A 457 -8.64 -28.22 -1.92
N VAL A 458 -9.77 -27.56 -1.70
CA VAL A 458 -9.81 -26.10 -1.43
C VAL A 458 -9.14 -25.79 -0.08
N ILE A 459 -9.45 -26.57 0.95
CA ILE A 459 -8.85 -26.42 2.29
C ILE A 459 -7.33 -26.67 2.24
N LYS A 460 -6.90 -27.70 1.51
CA LYS A 460 -5.48 -28.00 1.31
C LYS A 460 -4.74 -26.81 0.68
N GLU A 461 -5.31 -26.21 -0.37
CA GLU A 461 -4.71 -25.05 -1.02
C GLU A 461 -4.67 -23.80 -0.12
N ILE A 462 -5.74 -23.54 0.64
CA ILE A 462 -5.74 -22.44 1.62
C ILE A 462 -4.65 -22.65 2.68
N LYS A 463 -4.58 -23.86 3.28
CA LYS A 463 -3.58 -24.20 4.30
C LYS A 463 -2.16 -24.06 3.78
N ASN A 464 -1.89 -24.51 2.56
CA ASN A 464 -0.57 -24.38 1.93
C ASN A 464 -0.17 -22.90 1.80
N ARG A 465 -1.03 -22.05 1.22
CA ARG A 465 -0.76 -20.63 1.03
C ARG A 465 -0.58 -19.88 2.36
N LEU A 466 -1.42 -20.16 3.35
CA LEU A 466 -1.27 -19.59 4.69
C LEU A 466 0.07 -20.02 5.34
N SER A 467 0.46 -21.28 5.19
CA SER A 467 1.73 -21.80 5.70
C SER A 467 2.92 -21.08 5.07
N PHE A 468 2.90 -20.84 3.75
CA PHE A 468 3.98 -20.10 3.08
C PHE A 468 4.09 -18.64 3.58
N LEU A 469 2.95 -17.97 3.78
CA LEU A 469 2.96 -16.62 4.35
C LEU A 469 3.53 -16.61 5.78
N ASN A 470 3.24 -17.64 6.56
CA ASN A 470 3.80 -17.80 7.89
C ASN A 470 5.33 -18.06 7.85
N HIS A 471 5.81 -18.88 6.92
CA HIS A 471 7.24 -19.19 6.74
C HIS A 471 8.07 -17.96 6.35
N VAL A 472 7.50 -17.02 5.60
CA VAL A 472 8.21 -15.76 5.25
C VAL A 472 8.04 -14.65 6.31
N GLY A 473 7.59 -15.00 7.54
CA GLY A 473 7.52 -14.07 8.66
C GLY A 473 6.33 -13.09 8.63
N LEU A 474 5.24 -13.40 7.90
CA LEU A 474 4.05 -12.55 7.78
C LEU A 474 2.86 -13.02 8.63
N SER A 475 3.11 -13.79 9.70
CA SER A 475 2.09 -14.38 10.57
C SER A 475 1.10 -13.38 11.17
N TYR A 476 1.52 -12.14 11.36
CA TYR A 476 0.75 -11.04 11.97
C TYR A 476 -0.21 -10.32 11.00
N LEU A 477 -0.03 -10.46 9.69
CA LEU A 477 -0.89 -9.80 8.70
C LEU A 477 -2.29 -10.39 8.68
N THR A 478 -3.29 -9.55 8.39
CA THR A 478 -4.67 -9.97 8.11
C THR A 478 -4.90 -10.01 6.60
N LEU A 479 -5.80 -10.88 6.13
CA LEU A 479 -6.06 -11.02 4.70
C LEU A 479 -6.88 -9.88 4.12
N ASP A 480 -7.61 -9.13 4.94
CA ASP A 480 -8.38 -7.94 4.54
C ASP A 480 -7.51 -6.68 4.42
N ARG A 481 -6.25 -6.71 4.91
CA ARG A 481 -5.34 -5.57 4.85
C ARG A 481 -5.10 -5.14 3.40
N LEU A 482 -5.23 -3.84 3.15
CA LEU A 482 -5.02 -3.23 1.84
C LEU A 482 -3.58 -3.39 1.38
N ALA A 483 -3.39 -3.77 0.11
CA ALA A 483 -2.06 -3.88 -0.48
C ALA A 483 -1.31 -2.54 -0.51
N SER A 484 -2.02 -1.41 -0.61
CA SER A 484 -1.44 -0.06 -0.57
C SER A 484 -0.89 0.35 0.80
N THR A 485 -1.26 -0.34 1.87
CA THR A 485 -0.79 -0.08 3.24
C THR A 485 0.40 -0.94 3.65
N LEU A 486 0.83 -1.83 2.78
CA LEU A 486 1.98 -2.72 3.02
C LEU A 486 3.29 -1.95 2.86
N SER A 487 4.27 -2.25 3.69
CA SER A 487 5.65 -1.83 3.43
C SER A 487 6.21 -2.54 2.19
N GLY A 488 7.26 -1.98 1.59
CA GLY A 488 7.93 -2.60 0.44
C GLY A 488 8.35 -4.04 0.72
N GLY A 489 8.95 -4.30 1.88
CA GLY A 489 9.36 -5.64 2.31
C GLY A 489 8.18 -6.60 2.55
N GLU A 490 7.06 -6.14 3.14
CA GLU A 490 5.85 -6.96 3.28
C GLU A 490 5.28 -7.38 1.92
N ALA A 491 5.17 -6.44 0.99
CA ALA A 491 4.68 -6.70 -0.36
C ALA A 491 5.57 -7.69 -1.13
N GLN A 492 6.88 -7.55 -1.01
CA GLN A 492 7.86 -8.44 -1.62
C GLN A 492 7.76 -9.86 -1.05
N ARG A 493 7.67 -10.01 0.28
CA ARG A 493 7.51 -11.32 0.94
C ARG A 493 6.19 -12.00 0.59
N ILE A 494 5.11 -11.25 0.40
CA ILE A 494 3.84 -11.80 -0.10
C ILE A 494 4.04 -12.42 -1.49
N ARG A 495 4.75 -11.74 -2.40
CA ARG A 495 5.06 -12.28 -3.72
C ARG A 495 5.95 -13.51 -3.62
N LEU A 496 6.99 -13.45 -2.77
CA LEU A 496 7.86 -14.59 -2.52
C LEU A 496 7.05 -15.80 -2.03
N ALA A 497 6.16 -15.62 -1.05
CA ALA A 497 5.29 -16.69 -0.55
C ALA A 497 4.38 -17.27 -1.65
N THR A 498 3.86 -16.41 -2.54
CA THR A 498 3.04 -16.84 -3.68
C THR A 498 3.85 -17.68 -4.66
N GLN A 499 5.11 -17.30 -4.93
CA GLN A 499 5.99 -18.07 -5.81
C GLN A 499 6.43 -19.41 -5.20
N ILE A 500 6.76 -19.43 -3.90
CA ILE A 500 7.02 -20.69 -3.16
C ILE A 500 5.81 -21.62 -3.27
N GLY A 501 4.61 -21.05 -3.13
CA GLY A 501 3.34 -21.78 -3.24
C GLY A 501 3.11 -22.42 -4.60
N SER A 502 3.67 -21.85 -5.69
CA SER A 502 3.56 -22.41 -7.03
C SER A 502 4.34 -23.72 -7.23
N ARG A 503 5.34 -24.00 -6.35
CA ARG A 503 6.23 -25.17 -6.40
C ARG A 503 6.87 -25.41 -7.77
N LEU A 504 7.16 -24.33 -8.50
CA LEU A 504 7.85 -24.43 -9.77
C LEU A 504 9.27 -24.95 -9.56
N THR A 505 9.74 -25.80 -10.46
CA THR A 505 11.08 -26.41 -10.45
C THR A 505 11.85 -26.03 -11.71
N GLY A 506 13.17 -25.95 -11.61
CA GLY A 506 14.04 -25.62 -12.73
C GLY A 506 13.94 -24.15 -13.19
N VAL A 507 13.45 -23.27 -12.35
CA VAL A 507 13.28 -21.83 -12.59
C VAL A 507 14.44 -21.06 -11.96
N MET A 508 14.79 -19.93 -12.57
CA MET A 508 15.73 -18.96 -11.99
C MET A 508 14.95 -17.82 -11.35
N TYR A 509 15.07 -17.68 -10.05
CA TYR A 509 14.51 -16.55 -9.30
C TYR A 509 15.56 -15.47 -9.09
N VAL A 510 15.23 -14.23 -9.37
CA VAL A 510 16.07 -13.06 -9.10
C VAL A 510 15.34 -12.17 -8.09
N LEU A 511 15.95 -12.00 -6.91
CA LEU A 511 15.38 -11.28 -5.78
C LEU A 511 16.22 -10.05 -5.44
N ASP A 512 15.55 -8.93 -5.10
CA ASP A 512 16.19 -7.67 -4.70
C ASP A 512 15.97 -7.44 -3.22
N GLU A 513 17.01 -7.62 -2.41
CA GLU A 513 17.07 -7.36 -0.98
C GLU A 513 15.84 -7.88 -0.18
N PRO A 514 15.54 -9.18 -0.20
CA PRO A 514 14.35 -9.72 0.45
C PRO A 514 14.36 -9.64 1.98
N SER A 515 15.51 -9.41 2.62
CA SER A 515 15.66 -9.25 4.07
C SER A 515 15.26 -7.85 4.59
N ILE A 516 14.93 -6.90 3.70
CA ILE A 516 14.62 -5.52 4.08
C ILE A 516 13.50 -5.43 5.12
N GLY A 517 13.75 -4.62 6.17
CA GLY A 517 12.80 -4.35 7.25
C GLY A 517 12.49 -5.57 8.12
N LEU A 518 13.31 -6.62 8.04
CA LEU A 518 13.21 -7.80 8.90
C LEU A 518 14.03 -7.65 10.18
N HIS A 519 13.43 -8.06 11.28
CA HIS A 519 14.18 -8.40 12.47
C HIS A 519 14.95 -9.71 12.23
N GLN A 520 16.12 -9.90 12.87
CA GLN A 520 16.97 -11.08 12.66
C GLN A 520 16.22 -12.41 12.85
N ARG A 521 15.32 -12.51 13.82
CA ARG A 521 14.46 -13.69 14.02
C ARG A 521 13.61 -14.03 12.79
N ASP A 522 13.10 -13.01 12.09
CA ASP A 522 12.26 -13.21 10.91
C ASP A 522 13.12 -13.46 9.67
N ASN A 523 14.38 -12.96 9.66
CA ASN A 523 15.38 -13.23 8.63
C ASN A 523 15.78 -14.72 8.61
N ASP A 524 15.94 -15.34 9.77
CA ASP A 524 16.23 -16.80 9.86
C ASP A 524 15.13 -17.62 9.14
N ARG A 525 13.87 -17.22 9.28
CA ARG A 525 12.73 -17.87 8.58
C ARG A 525 12.80 -17.66 7.08
N LEU A 526 13.14 -16.44 6.63
CA LEU A 526 13.32 -16.14 5.22
C LEU A 526 14.44 -16.97 4.60
N ILE A 527 15.59 -17.09 5.28
CA ILE A 527 16.72 -17.94 4.84
C ILE A 527 16.27 -19.39 4.69
N GLY A 528 15.47 -19.90 5.63
CA GLY A 528 14.87 -21.23 5.54
C GLY A 528 14.01 -21.38 4.28
N ALA A 529 13.12 -20.42 4.01
CA ALA A 529 12.28 -20.44 2.83
C ALA A 529 13.06 -20.36 1.50
N LEU A 530 14.14 -19.58 1.43
CA LEU A 530 15.03 -19.53 0.26
C LEU A 530 15.75 -20.86 0.03
N LYS A 531 16.21 -21.54 1.11
CA LYS A 531 16.80 -22.87 1.01
C LYS A 531 15.80 -23.91 0.52
N ASP A 532 14.57 -23.87 1.01
CA ASP A 532 13.51 -24.76 0.53
C ASP A 532 13.23 -24.58 -0.97
N MET A 533 13.21 -23.34 -1.45
CA MET A 533 13.08 -23.06 -2.90
C MET A 533 14.28 -23.61 -3.71
N ARG A 534 15.50 -23.45 -3.22
CA ARG A 534 16.70 -24.02 -3.83
C ARG A 534 16.60 -25.54 -3.92
N ASP A 535 16.22 -26.17 -2.82
CA ASP A 535 16.17 -27.65 -2.70
C ASP A 535 15.09 -28.29 -3.62
N LEU A 536 14.14 -27.47 -4.11
CA LEU A 536 13.25 -27.87 -5.22
C LEU A 536 13.93 -27.92 -6.59
N GLY A 537 15.23 -27.62 -6.69
CA GLY A 537 15.99 -27.60 -7.94
C GLY A 537 15.88 -26.26 -8.69
N ASN A 538 15.75 -25.14 -7.98
CA ASN A 538 15.75 -23.81 -8.54
C ASN A 538 17.08 -23.11 -8.33
N THR A 539 17.42 -22.20 -9.23
CA THR A 539 18.55 -21.28 -9.08
C THR A 539 18.05 -19.97 -8.50
N LEU A 540 18.58 -19.55 -7.34
CA LEU A 540 18.22 -18.30 -6.70
C LEU A 540 19.39 -17.33 -6.79
N ILE A 541 19.16 -16.19 -7.44
CA ILE A 541 20.10 -15.06 -7.49
C ILE A 541 19.51 -13.96 -6.60
N VAL A 542 20.18 -13.62 -5.53
CA VAL A 542 19.69 -12.66 -4.53
C VAL A 542 20.68 -11.52 -4.41
N VAL A 543 20.25 -10.31 -4.66
CA VAL A 543 21.01 -9.09 -4.32
C VAL A 543 20.81 -8.87 -2.83
N GLU A 544 21.87 -8.94 -2.05
CA GLU A 544 21.78 -8.87 -0.59
C GLU A 544 23.00 -8.23 0.09
N HIS A 545 22.74 -7.68 1.30
CA HIS A 545 23.72 -7.05 2.16
C HIS A 545 23.75 -7.64 3.58
N ASP A 546 22.78 -8.48 3.92
CA ASP A 546 22.69 -9.11 5.24
C ASP A 546 23.73 -10.20 5.41
N GLU A 547 24.51 -10.14 6.52
CA GLU A 547 25.60 -11.06 6.78
C GLU A 547 25.13 -12.51 7.00
N ASP A 548 23.99 -12.72 7.67
CA ASP A 548 23.48 -14.06 7.96
C ASP A 548 23.01 -14.75 6.68
N THR A 549 22.38 -13.99 5.78
CA THR A 549 21.97 -14.48 4.46
C THR A 549 23.19 -14.82 3.60
N MET A 550 24.23 -13.97 3.61
CA MET A 550 25.49 -14.25 2.90
C MET A 550 26.19 -15.51 3.43
N ARG A 551 26.28 -15.68 4.74
CA ARG A 551 26.85 -16.88 5.36
C ARG A 551 26.09 -18.17 5.08
N ALA A 552 24.78 -18.05 4.89
CA ALA A 552 23.88 -19.18 4.62
C ALA A 552 23.82 -19.56 3.13
N SER A 553 24.45 -18.79 2.24
CA SER A 553 24.43 -19.02 0.80
C SER A 553 25.40 -20.10 0.34
N ASP A 554 25.19 -20.64 -0.86
CA ASP A 554 26.10 -21.60 -1.47
C ASP A 554 27.23 -20.92 -2.26
N TYR A 555 26.97 -19.70 -2.76
CA TYR A 555 27.91 -18.98 -3.61
C TYR A 555 27.69 -17.47 -3.50
N ILE A 556 28.76 -16.71 -3.47
CA ILE A 556 28.74 -15.25 -3.41
C ILE A 556 29.47 -14.67 -4.61
N VAL A 557 28.90 -13.61 -5.19
CA VAL A 557 29.54 -12.77 -6.23
C VAL A 557 29.68 -11.37 -5.65
N ASP A 558 30.89 -10.95 -5.36
CA ASP A 558 31.21 -9.62 -4.82
C ASP A 558 31.53 -8.65 -5.96
N VAL A 559 30.68 -7.64 -6.14
CA VAL A 559 30.78 -6.65 -7.23
C VAL A 559 31.35 -5.35 -6.69
N GLY A 560 32.40 -4.85 -7.29
CA GLY A 560 33.10 -3.67 -6.80
C GLY A 560 34.16 -3.17 -7.77
N PRO A 561 35.34 -2.68 -7.24
CA PRO A 561 35.67 -2.46 -5.81
C PRO A 561 34.99 -1.23 -5.18
N GLY A 562 34.50 -0.29 -5.99
CA GLY A 562 33.84 0.94 -5.57
C GLY A 562 32.47 1.11 -6.18
N ALA A 563 31.94 2.35 -6.15
CA ALA A 563 30.64 2.73 -6.69
C ALA A 563 30.79 3.44 -8.05
N GLY A 564 29.75 3.44 -8.88
CA GLY A 564 29.68 4.16 -10.17
C GLY A 564 30.82 3.79 -11.09
N VAL A 565 31.61 4.78 -11.56
CA VAL A 565 32.74 4.58 -12.45
C VAL A 565 33.87 3.75 -11.85
N HIS A 566 33.97 3.70 -10.52
CA HIS A 566 34.95 2.88 -9.79
C HIS A 566 34.47 1.45 -9.51
N GLY A 567 33.19 1.15 -9.83
CA GLY A 567 32.59 -0.17 -9.70
C GLY A 567 32.61 -0.98 -10.98
N GLY A 568 31.67 -1.90 -11.11
CA GLY A 568 31.40 -2.66 -12.32
C GLY A 568 32.36 -3.79 -12.62
N GLN A 569 33.10 -4.31 -11.63
CA GLN A 569 34.02 -5.45 -11.76
C GLN A 569 33.65 -6.54 -10.76
N ILE A 570 34.01 -7.77 -11.06
CA ILE A 570 33.94 -8.86 -10.08
C ILE A 570 35.24 -8.83 -9.26
N VAL A 571 35.10 -8.54 -7.97
CA VAL A 571 36.21 -8.51 -7.00
C VAL A 571 36.56 -9.94 -6.56
N ALA A 572 35.51 -10.71 -6.27
CA ALA A 572 35.62 -12.10 -5.86
C ALA A 572 34.35 -12.87 -6.20
N ALA A 573 34.49 -14.18 -6.45
CA ALA A 573 33.33 -15.07 -6.65
C ALA A 573 33.72 -16.47 -6.16
N GLY A 574 32.91 -17.06 -5.25
CA GLY A 574 33.18 -18.34 -4.62
C GLY A 574 32.25 -18.63 -3.47
N THR A 575 32.62 -19.61 -2.63
CA THR A 575 31.90 -19.88 -1.37
C THR A 575 32.08 -18.74 -0.38
N PRO A 576 31.22 -18.63 0.65
CA PRO A 576 31.39 -17.62 1.71
C PRO A 576 32.79 -17.66 2.33
N GLU A 577 33.38 -18.84 2.52
CA GLU A 577 34.73 -19.03 3.06
C GLU A 577 35.83 -18.47 2.15
N GLU A 578 35.69 -18.69 0.83
CA GLU A 578 36.62 -18.15 -0.18
C GLU A 578 36.54 -16.61 -0.25
N ILE A 579 35.35 -16.04 -0.12
CA ILE A 579 35.17 -14.59 -0.06
C ILE A 579 35.80 -14.01 1.21
N MET A 580 35.62 -14.65 2.37
CA MET A 580 36.23 -14.22 3.64
C MET A 580 37.77 -14.21 3.60
N GLN A 581 38.39 -15.10 2.81
CA GLN A 581 39.84 -15.16 2.65
C GLN A 581 40.40 -14.13 1.66
N ASN A 582 39.56 -13.59 0.79
CA ASN A 582 40.01 -12.60 -0.21
C ASN A 582 40.31 -11.24 0.44
N GLU A 583 41.55 -10.79 0.33
CA GLU A 583 42.02 -9.53 0.89
C GLU A 583 41.45 -8.29 0.19
N ASN A 584 41.11 -8.40 -1.09
CA ASN A 584 40.57 -7.31 -1.91
C ASN A 584 39.06 -7.12 -1.72
N SER A 585 38.37 -8.10 -1.13
CA SER A 585 36.93 -8.05 -0.91
C SER A 585 36.61 -7.27 0.36
N ILE A 586 35.93 -6.13 0.21
CA ILE A 586 35.40 -5.34 1.33
C ILE A 586 34.34 -6.17 2.06
N THR A 587 33.47 -6.84 1.34
CA THR A 587 32.47 -7.76 1.89
C THR A 587 33.15 -8.88 2.70
N GLY A 588 34.16 -9.49 2.13
CA GLY A 588 34.94 -10.53 2.81
C GLY A 588 35.66 -10.02 4.08
N ALA A 589 36.09 -8.76 4.09
CA ALA A 589 36.67 -8.13 5.26
C ALA A 589 35.68 -7.96 6.41
N TYR A 590 34.38 -7.61 6.10
CA TYR A 590 33.33 -7.55 7.12
C TYR A 590 32.90 -8.94 7.57
N LEU A 591 32.66 -9.87 6.67
CA LEU A 591 32.28 -11.25 6.99
C LEU A 591 33.31 -11.96 7.84
N SER A 592 34.61 -11.73 7.59
CA SER A 592 35.70 -12.34 8.39
C SER A 592 35.98 -11.60 9.72
N GLY A 593 35.38 -10.43 9.94
CA GLY A 593 35.65 -9.59 11.11
C GLY A 593 36.91 -8.75 11.03
N ARG A 594 37.66 -8.78 9.90
CA ARG A 594 38.85 -7.91 9.66
C ARG A 594 38.47 -6.43 9.65
N LYS A 595 37.27 -6.09 9.13
CA LYS A 595 36.60 -4.81 9.27
C LYS A 595 35.34 -4.97 10.11
N ARG A 596 35.04 -3.99 10.95
CA ARG A 596 33.81 -3.96 11.74
C ARG A 596 33.44 -2.52 12.09
N ILE A 597 32.18 -2.32 12.42
CA ILE A 597 31.69 -1.08 13.03
C ILE A 597 31.90 -1.24 14.55
N GLU A 598 32.62 -0.32 15.14
CA GLU A 598 32.97 -0.41 16.55
C GLU A 598 31.83 0.02 17.47
N VAL A 599 31.76 -0.59 18.65
CA VAL A 599 30.82 -0.20 19.70
C VAL A 599 31.39 1.05 20.41
N PRO A 600 30.59 2.14 20.56
CA PRO A 600 31.04 3.32 21.29
C PRO A 600 31.41 2.98 22.75
N MET A 601 32.57 3.41 23.20
CA MET A 601 33.06 3.15 24.59
C MET A 601 32.16 3.83 25.64
N THR A 602 31.56 4.94 25.32
CA THR A 602 30.71 5.72 26.24
C THR A 602 29.36 6.01 25.63
N ARG A 603 28.29 5.91 26.43
CA ARG A 603 26.93 6.26 26.03
C ARG A 603 26.60 7.67 26.51
N ARG A 604 26.03 8.49 25.61
CA ARG A 604 25.60 9.85 25.97
C ARG A 604 24.41 9.80 26.94
N LYS A 605 24.42 10.65 27.93
CA LYS A 605 23.32 10.78 28.92
C LYS A 605 22.20 11.70 28.42
N GLY A 606 22.44 12.43 27.33
CA GLY A 606 21.56 13.46 26.80
C GLY A 606 21.74 14.81 27.51
N ASN A 607 20.96 15.79 27.10
CA ASN A 607 21.01 17.18 27.61
C ASN A 607 20.13 17.40 28.89
N GLY A 608 19.68 16.34 29.54
CA GLY A 608 18.79 16.38 30.71
C GLY A 608 17.30 16.57 30.41
N LYS A 609 16.94 16.96 29.19
CA LYS A 609 15.54 17.12 28.75
C LYS A 609 15.01 15.81 28.18
N LYS A 610 13.68 15.65 28.23
CA LYS A 610 13.02 14.42 27.82
C LYS A 610 11.76 14.74 27.04
N LEU A 611 11.45 13.90 26.07
CA LEU A 611 10.17 13.86 25.38
C LEU A 611 9.43 12.61 25.85
N LYS A 612 8.16 12.73 26.27
CA LYS A 612 7.41 11.59 26.80
C LYS A 612 6.08 11.43 26.08
N VAL A 613 5.84 10.27 25.53
CA VAL A 613 4.54 9.85 24.99
C VAL A 613 3.80 9.11 26.10
N VAL A 614 2.53 9.50 26.36
CA VAL A 614 1.72 8.94 27.44
C VAL A 614 0.50 8.23 26.85
N ARG A 615 0.35 6.95 27.16
CA ARG A 615 -0.78 6.08 26.78
C ARG A 615 -1.06 6.11 25.27
N ALA A 616 -0.06 5.83 24.46
CA ALA A 616 -0.25 5.63 23.02
C ALA A 616 -1.11 4.39 22.77
N SER A 617 -2.20 4.55 21.99
CA SER A 617 -3.18 3.50 21.70
C SER A 617 -3.54 3.41 20.21
N GLN A 618 -2.70 3.98 19.34
CA GLN A 618 -2.87 3.93 17.90
C GLN A 618 -2.64 2.50 17.38
N ASN A 619 -3.48 2.03 16.47
CA ASN A 619 -3.40 0.71 15.84
C ASN A 619 -3.31 -0.42 16.89
N ASN A 620 -2.21 -1.17 16.90
CA ASN A 620 -1.98 -2.27 17.84
C ASN A 620 -1.36 -1.84 19.19
N LEU A 621 -1.07 -0.55 19.41
CA LEU A 621 -0.43 -0.08 20.65
C LEU A 621 -1.35 -0.23 21.87
N LYS A 622 -0.83 -0.82 22.94
CA LYS A 622 -1.54 -1.16 24.17
C LYS A 622 -1.27 -0.16 25.31
N ASN A 623 -1.72 1.10 25.16
CA ASN A 623 -1.54 2.19 26.14
C ASN A 623 -0.05 2.41 26.50
N VAL A 624 0.82 2.46 25.52
CA VAL A 624 2.27 2.50 25.68
C VAL A 624 2.74 3.84 26.23
N ASN A 625 3.66 3.79 27.18
CA ASN A 625 4.38 4.96 27.71
C ASN A 625 5.85 4.86 27.30
N VAL A 626 6.35 5.90 26.63
CA VAL A 626 7.75 5.94 26.16
C VAL A 626 8.39 7.26 26.53
N THR A 627 9.67 7.20 26.95
CA THR A 627 10.48 8.38 27.26
C THR A 627 11.72 8.39 26.38
N ILE A 628 11.91 9.44 25.60
CA ILE A 628 13.06 9.67 24.73
C ILE A 628 13.92 10.76 25.37
N LYS A 629 15.23 10.49 25.53
CA LYS A 629 16.21 11.46 26.01
C LYS A 629 16.60 12.38 24.85
N LEU A 630 16.53 13.71 25.07
CA LEU A 630 16.94 14.66 24.04
C LEU A 630 18.49 14.82 24.01
N GLY A 631 19.03 15.07 22.83
CA GLY A 631 20.48 15.13 22.60
C GLY A 631 21.13 13.74 22.63
N THR A 632 20.42 12.71 22.19
CA THR A 632 20.92 11.33 22.11
C THR A 632 20.61 10.69 20.74
N PHE A 633 21.35 9.63 20.43
CA PHE A 633 21.04 8.71 19.37
C PHE A 633 20.16 7.57 19.91
N THR A 634 18.86 7.65 19.64
CA THR A 634 17.86 6.69 20.12
C THR A 634 17.40 5.78 18.99
N VAL A 635 17.36 4.47 19.23
CA VAL A 635 16.85 3.48 18.27
C VAL A 635 15.59 2.83 18.81
N VAL A 636 14.56 2.76 17.98
CA VAL A 636 13.34 1.98 18.22
C VAL A 636 13.41 0.71 17.39
N THR A 637 13.43 -0.44 18.05
CA THR A 637 13.59 -1.75 17.43
C THR A 637 12.50 -2.72 17.89
N GLY A 638 12.56 -3.96 17.41
CA GLY A 638 11.62 -5.04 17.74
C GLY A 638 11.13 -5.76 16.48
N VAL A 639 10.44 -6.86 16.66
CA VAL A 639 9.98 -7.72 15.56
C VAL A 639 9.09 -6.99 14.57
N SER A 640 8.96 -7.52 13.36
CA SER A 640 8.09 -6.95 12.32
C SER A 640 6.63 -6.90 12.81
N GLY A 641 5.94 -5.78 12.56
CA GLY A 641 4.55 -5.57 13.02
C GLY A 641 4.38 -5.30 14.51
N SER A 642 5.44 -5.10 15.31
CA SER A 642 5.34 -4.83 16.76
C SER A 642 4.78 -3.44 17.13
N GLY A 643 4.57 -2.54 16.15
CA GLY A 643 3.99 -1.21 16.36
C GLY A 643 5.00 -0.06 16.35
N LYS A 644 6.24 -0.26 15.89
CA LYS A 644 7.30 0.76 15.81
C LYS A 644 6.87 2.00 15.05
N SER A 645 6.41 1.85 13.81
CA SER A 645 5.97 2.97 12.96
C SER A 645 4.70 3.64 13.53
N SER A 646 3.78 2.87 14.12
CA SER A 646 2.62 3.45 14.82
C SER A 646 3.03 4.35 15.98
N LEU A 647 4.03 3.96 16.77
CA LEU A 647 4.55 4.76 17.87
C LEU A 647 5.33 5.98 17.40
N VAL A 648 6.29 5.78 16.49
CA VAL A 648 7.26 6.81 16.07
C VAL A 648 6.66 7.76 15.04
N THR A 649 6.06 7.23 13.98
CA THR A 649 5.56 8.06 12.87
C THR A 649 4.18 8.62 13.19
N GLU A 650 3.19 7.75 13.47
CA GLU A 650 1.80 8.20 13.61
C GLU A 650 1.56 8.95 14.93
N VAL A 651 2.05 8.43 16.08
CA VAL A 651 1.80 9.07 17.37
C VAL A 651 2.79 10.21 17.60
N LEU A 652 4.09 9.93 17.60
CA LEU A 652 5.08 10.93 18.00
C LEU A 652 5.30 11.98 16.93
N THR A 653 5.65 11.59 15.71
CA THR A 653 6.02 12.53 14.64
C THR A 653 4.82 13.38 14.21
N HIS A 654 3.69 12.75 13.89
CA HIS A 654 2.47 13.48 13.53
C HIS A 654 1.94 14.34 14.70
N GLY A 655 2.02 13.84 15.94
CA GLY A 655 1.63 14.59 17.12
C GLY A 655 2.47 15.85 17.33
N LEU A 656 3.78 15.75 17.16
CA LEU A 656 4.70 16.90 17.24
C LEU A 656 4.52 17.87 16.07
N GLN A 657 4.36 17.36 14.84
CA GLN A 657 4.10 18.20 13.66
C GLN A 657 2.81 19.00 13.81
N HIS A 658 1.76 18.37 14.34
CA HIS A 658 0.49 19.03 14.65
C HIS A 658 0.68 20.13 15.72
N ALA A 659 1.37 19.82 16.81
CA ALA A 659 1.66 20.78 17.88
C ALA A 659 2.52 21.96 17.44
N LEU A 660 3.43 21.74 16.48
CA LEU A 660 4.27 22.78 15.86
C LEU A 660 3.58 23.56 14.72
N GLY A 661 2.26 23.45 14.60
CA GLY A 661 1.43 24.26 13.69
C GLY A 661 1.12 23.63 12.32
N ARG A 662 1.48 22.38 12.07
CA ARG A 662 1.04 21.62 10.89
C ARG A 662 -0.33 20.97 11.15
N LEU A 663 -1.34 21.79 11.36
CA LEU A 663 -2.68 21.40 11.82
C LEU A 663 -3.43 20.41 10.91
N ARG A 664 -3.01 20.25 9.66
CA ARG A 664 -3.60 19.27 8.72
C ARG A 664 -3.12 17.83 8.94
N ILE A 665 -2.07 17.64 9.72
CA ILE A 665 -1.56 16.31 10.05
C ILE A 665 -2.34 15.81 11.25
N LYS A 666 -3.06 14.70 11.08
CA LYS A 666 -3.83 14.08 12.16
C LYS A 666 -2.88 13.34 13.11
N PRO A 667 -2.85 13.70 14.38
CA PRO A 667 -2.04 12.99 15.36
C PRO A 667 -2.60 11.60 15.63
N GLY A 668 -1.73 10.63 15.85
CA GLY A 668 -2.13 9.30 16.30
C GLY A 668 -2.69 9.32 17.72
N ALA A 669 -3.50 8.31 18.05
CA ALA A 669 -4.19 8.22 19.32
C ALA A 669 -3.22 8.04 20.49
N CYS A 670 -3.15 9.03 21.37
CA CYS A 670 -2.44 9.02 22.66
C CYS A 670 -3.12 9.96 23.64
N LYS A 671 -2.82 9.83 24.94
CA LYS A 671 -3.34 10.76 25.96
C LYS A 671 -2.71 12.14 25.81
N GLU A 672 -1.39 12.22 25.75
CA GLU A 672 -0.62 13.46 25.62
C GLU A 672 0.83 13.18 25.22
N ILE A 673 1.51 14.19 24.67
CA ILE A 673 2.96 14.22 24.46
C ILE A 673 3.52 15.35 25.31
N GLN A 674 4.42 15.04 26.23
CA GLN A 674 5.04 16.00 27.17
C GLN A 674 6.46 16.34 26.71
N GLY A 675 6.91 17.59 26.90
CA GLY A 675 8.26 18.06 26.57
C GLY A 675 8.39 18.65 25.18
N ILE A 676 7.26 18.96 24.51
CA ILE A 676 7.21 19.53 23.15
C ILE A 676 7.94 20.86 23.08
N GLU A 677 7.90 21.67 24.15
CA GLU A 677 8.56 22.97 24.29
C GLU A 677 10.10 22.91 24.15
N ASN A 678 10.67 21.71 24.22
CA ASN A 678 12.12 21.52 24.05
C ASN A 678 12.53 21.28 22.60
N ILE A 679 11.58 21.23 21.67
CA ILE A 679 11.81 20.94 20.25
C ILE A 679 11.28 22.11 19.41
N ASP A 680 12.16 22.65 18.58
CA ASP A 680 11.81 23.76 17.66
C ASP A 680 11.41 23.24 16.27
N LYS A 681 11.98 22.11 15.87
CA LYS A 681 11.82 21.56 14.54
C LYS A 681 11.82 20.02 14.55
N ILE A 682 10.98 19.44 13.74
CA ILE A 682 10.99 18.01 13.45
C ILE A 682 11.31 17.79 11.96
N VAL A 683 12.20 16.86 11.69
CA VAL A 683 12.62 16.46 10.35
C VAL A 683 12.37 14.97 10.20
N GLU A 684 11.39 14.63 9.39
CA GLU A 684 11.05 13.25 9.05
C GLU A 684 11.76 12.86 7.75
N ILE A 685 12.55 11.80 7.79
CA ILE A 685 13.33 11.28 6.67
C ILE A 685 12.86 9.84 6.39
N GLY A 686 11.83 9.72 5.56
CA GLY A 686 11.29 8.44 5.10
C GLY A 686 11.80 8.07 3.71
N GLN A 687 11.45 6.85 3.27
CA GLN A 687 11.85 6.28 1.97
C GLN A 687 11.08 6.85 0.77
N ASP A 688 10.13 7.77 0.99
CA ASP A 688 9.40 8.42 -0.11
C ASP A 688 10.34 9.10 -1.10
N PRO A 689 10.03 9.06 -2.41
CA PRO A 689 10.85 9.71 -3.42
C PRO A 689 10.96 11.23 -3.17
N ILE A 690 12.10 11.84 -3.57
CA ILE A 690 12.36 13.29 -3.47
C ILE A 690 11.51 14.12 -4.46
N GLY A 691 10.75 13.46 -5.30
CA GLY A 691 9.81 14.07 -6.24
C GLY A 691 9.14 13.02 -7.12
N ARG A 692 7.99 13.41 -7.70
CA ARG A 692 7.15 12.50 -8.51
C ARG A 692 7.32 12.69 -10.02
N THR A 693 8.17 13.63 -10.44
CA THR A 693 8.38 13.97 -11.84
C THR A 693 9.84 13.79 -12.24
N PRO A 694 10.15 13.55 -13.54
CA PRO A 694 11.51 13.48 -14.03
C PRO A 694 12.34 14.76 -13.84
N ARG A 695 11.70 15.89 -13.57
CA ARG A 695 12.35 17.18 -13.27
C ARG A 695 12.97 17.26 -11.89
N SER A 696 12.43 16.49 -10.94
CA SER A 696 13.03 16.41 -9.61
C SER A 696 14.30 15.60 -9.67
N ASN A 697 15.37 16.10 -9.11
CA ASN A 697 16.68 15.45 -9.07
C ASN A 697 17.47 15.88 -7.82
N PRO A 698 18.60 15.22 -7.49
CA PRO A 698 19.42 15.54 -6.31
C PRO A 698 19.86 17.01 -6.27
N ALA A 699 20.25 17.58 -7.41
CA ALA A 699 20.72 18.96 -7.47
C ALA A 699 19.62 19.99 -7.16
N THR A 700 18.39 19.75 -7.64
CA THR A 700 17.26 20.65 -7.33
C THR A 700 16.77 20.49 -5.91
N TYR A 701 16.73 19.28 -5.39
CA TYR A 701 16.25 18.99 -4.02
C TYR A 701 17.18 19.58 -2.95
N THR A 702 18.48 19.45 -3.12
CA THR A 702 19.49 20.01 -2.19
C THR A 702 19.71 21.52 -2.40
N GLY A 703 19.11 22.11 -3.43
CA GLY A 703 19.27 23.52 -3.77
C GLY A 703 20.66 23.88 -4.29
N VAL A 704 21.54 22.93 -4.60
CA VAL A 704 22.84 23.20 -5.23
C VAL A 704 22.67 23.71 -6.65
N PHE A 705 21.61 23.29 -7.33
CA PHE A 705 21.32 23.73 -8.69
C PHE A 705 21.04 25.24 -8.79
N ASP A 706 20.46 25.84 -7.75
CA ASP A 706 20.24 27.30 -7.71
C ASP A 706 21.55 28.08 -7.73
N ASP A 707 22.55 27.63 -6.95
CA ASP A 707 23.87 28.24 -6.94
C ASP A 707 24.63 27.98 -8.25
N ILE A 708 24.46 26.82 -8.88
CA ILE A 708 25.03 26.53 -10.20
C ILE A 708 24.44 27.44 -11.27
N ARG A 709 23.11 27.65 -11.29
CA ARG A 709 22.44 28.58 -12.23
C ARG A 709 22.93 30.03 -12.05
N ASP A 710 23.08 30.46 -10.80
CA ASP A 710 23.63 31.77 -10.49
C ASP A 710 25.07 31.93 -11.03
N LEU A 711 25.90 30.89 -10.91
CA LEU A 711 27.25 30.86 -11.42
C LEU A 711 27.29 30.96 -12.95
N PHE A 712 26.44 30.22 -13.66
CA PHE A 712 26.34 30.26 -15.12
C PHE A 712 25.87 31.64 -15.61
N ALA A 713 24.91 32.27 -14.94
CA ALA A 713 24.44 33.62 -15.25
C ALA A 713 25.55 34.68 -15.09
N GLN A 714 26.56 34.41 -14.26
CA GLN A 714 27.71 35.33 -14.07
C GLN A 714 28.84 35.14 -15.09
N THR A 715 28.79 34.13 -15.94
CA THR A 715 29.78 33.92 -17.01
C THR A 715 29.80 35.09 -18.01
N LYS A 716 30.94 35.31 -18.66
CA LYS A 716 31.07 36.37 -19.69
C LYS A 716 30.08 36.13 -20.84
N GLU A 717 29.95 34.91 -21.30
CA GLU A 717 29.06 34.51 -22.39
C GLU A 717 27.60 34.80 -22.05
N ALA A 718 27.14 34.41 -20.87
CA ALA A 718 25.78 34.68 -20.41
C ALA A 718 25.47 36.18 -20.32
N LYS A 719 26.40 36.97 -19.79
CA LYS A 719 26.27 38.46 -19.71
C LYS A 719 26.21 39.08 -21.06
N MET A 720 27.02 38.66 -22.02
CA MET A 720 27.02 39.16 -23.40
C MET A 720 25.69 38.86 -24.12
N LEU A 721 25.08 37.72 -23.86
CA LEU A 721 23.78 37.30 -24.40
C LEU A 721 22.57 37.82 -23.59
N GLY A 722 22.80 38.54 -22.49
CA GLY A 722 21.74 39.04 -21.63
C GLY A 722 20.96 37.94 -20.90
N TYR A 723 21.58 36.80 -20.65
CA TYR A 723 20.94 35.66 -19.99
C TYR A 723 21.00 35.79 -18.47
N ASP A 724 19.85 35.72 -17.86
CA ASP A 724 19.67 35.69 -16.39
C ASP A 724 19.66 34.27 -15.86
N LYS A 725 19.52 34.12 -14.53
CA LYS A 725 19.37 32.84 -13.82
C LYS A 725 18.20 32.01 -14.35
N GLY A 726 17.12 32.64 -14.82
CA GLY A 726 15.91 31.96 -15.33
C GLY A 726 16.21 31.18 -16.60
N ARG A 727 17.12 31.65 -17.44
CA ARG A 727 17.54 31.00 -18.68
C ARG A 727 18.11 29.60 -18.45
N PHE A 728 18.80 29.40 -17.34
CA PHE A 728 19.44 28.13 -16.96
C PHE A 728 18.53 27.20 -16.17
N SER A 729 17.21 27.51 -16.13
CA SER A 729 16.22 26.62 -15.50
C SER A 729 15.51 25.78 -16.55
N PHE A 730 15.56 24.47 -16.41
CA PHE A 730 14.77 23.56 -17.26
C PHE A 730 13.25 23.55 -16.91
N ASN A 731 12.83 24.26 -15.85
CA ASN A 731 11.42 24.39 -15.47
C ASN A 731 10.76 25.64 -16.10
N VAL A 732 11.53 26.62 -16.56
CA VAL A 732 11.06 27.92 -17.05
C VAL A 732 11.18 27.97 -18.57
N LYS A 733 10.19 28.56 -19.25
CA LYS A 733 10.25 28.82 -20.69
C LYS A 733 11.42 29.75 -21.03
N GLY A 734 11.99 29.58 -22.21
CA GLY A 734 13.08 30.38 -22.77
C GLY A 734 14.43 29.65 -22.83
N GLY A 735 14.81 28.91 -21.79
CA GLY A 735 16.05 28.13 -21.78
C GLY A 735 15.89 26.63 -21.94
N ARG A 736 14.70 26.08 -21.66
CA ARG A 736 14.42 24.66 -21.75
C ARG A 736 14.11 24.21 -23.16
N CYS A 737 14.28 22.93 -23.44
CA CYS A 737 13.73 22.30 -24.62
C CYS A 737 12.19 22.30 -24.54
N GLU A 738 11.52 22.88 -25.55
CA GLU A 738 10.05 22.98 -25.53
C GLU A 738 9.37 21.67 -25.96
N ALA A 739 10.05 20.77 -26.69
CA ALA A 739 9.48 19.46 -27.06
C ALA A 739 9.24 18.57 -25.82
N CYS A 740 10.23 18.41 -24.96
CA CYS A 740 10.10 17.66 -23.69
C CYS A 740 9.75 18.57 -22.49
N GLN A 741 9.60 19.86 -22.71
CA GLN A 741 9.34 20.86 -21.68
C GLN A 741 10.33 20.83 -20.49
N GLY A 742 11.57 20.42 -20.74
CA GLY A 742 12.63 20.30 -19.76
C GLY A 742 12.72 18.95 -19.03
N ASP A 743 11.88 17.97 -19.39
CA ASP A 743 11.94 16.61 -18.78
C ASP A 743 13.18 15.83 -19.28
N GLY A 744 13.68 16.12 -20.49
CA GLY A 744 14.75 15.37 -21.15
C GLY A 744 14.27 14.08 -21.77
N ILE A 745 13.09 13.61 -21.40
CA ILE A 745 12.45 12.38 -21.86
C ILE A 745 11.03 12.65 -22.35
N LEU A 746 10.54 11.82 -23.24
CA LEU A 746 9.15 11.82 -23.70
C LEU A 746 8.45 10.60 -23.09
N ARG A 747 7.29 10.82 -22.50
CA ARG A 747 6.43 9.76 -21.99
C ARG A 747 5.47 9.33 -23.07
N ILE A 748 5.57 8.08 -23.49
CA ILE A 748 4.64 7.45 -24.43
C ILE A 748 3.68 6.61 -23.60
N SER A 749 2.41 7.07 -23.54
CA SER A 749 1.38 6.35 -22.79
C SER A 749 0.89 5.13 -23.59
N MET A 750 0.97 3.97 -22.96
CA MET A 750 0.54 2.70 -23.52
C MET A 750 -0.74 2.25 -22.79
N HIS A 751 -1.90 2.34 -23.44
CA HIS A 751 -3.23 2.16 -22.81
C HIS A 751 -3.41 0.90 -21.93
N PHE A 752 -2.69 -0.18 -22.18
CA PHE A 752 -2.77 -1.45 -21.42
C PHE A 752 -1.42 -1.93 -20.87
N LEU A 753 -0.34 -1.19 -21.13
CA LEU A 753 1.03 -1.50 -20.72
C LEU A 753 1.60 -0.35 -19.89
N PRO A 754 2.67 -0.57 -19.12
CA PRO A 754 3.39 0.51 -18.47
C PRO A 754 3.85 1.56 -19.48
N ASP A 755 3.80 2.84 -19.07
CA ASP A 755 4.29 3.93 -19.93
C ASP A 755 5.76 3.75 -20.28
N VAL A 756 6.11 4.01 -21.53
CA VAL A 756 7.50 3.97 -22.01
C VAL A 756 8.09 5.37 -21.98
N TYR A 757 9.31 5.47 -21.47
CA TYR A 757 10.06 6.71 -21.39
C TYR A 757 11.26 6.64 -22.36
N VAL A 758 11.28 7.53 -23.35
CA VAL A 758 12.37 7.61 -24.33
C VAL A 758 13.09 8.95 -24.23
N PRO A 759 14.40 9.02 -24.49
CA PRO A 759 15.10 10.30 -24.58
C PRO A 759 14.43 11.22 -25.61
N CYS A 760 14.39 12.51 -25.34
CA CYS A 760 13.82 13.48 -26.27
C CYS A 760 14.72 13.64 -27.49
N ASP A 761 14.22 13.39 -28.70
CA ASP A 761 14.96 13.48 -29.96
C ASP A 761 15.52 14.87 -30.25
N GLN A 762 14.81 15.95 -29.84
CA GLN A 762 15.26 17.31 -30.06
C GLN A 762 16.47 17.71 -29.22
N CYS A 763 16.48 17.35 -27.93
CA CYS A 763 17.57 17.77 -27.05
C CYS A 763 18.53 16.63 -26.70
N GLY A 764 18.31 15.42 -27.20
CA GLY A 764 19.13 14.24 -26.87
C GLY A 764 19.24 13.98 -25.38
N GLY A 765 18.15 14.22 -24.61
CA GLY A 765 18.16 14.09 -23.16
C GLY A 765 18.69 15.28 -22.37
N LYS A 766 19.28 16.30 -23.01
CA LYS A 766 19.98 17.43 -22.39
C LYS A 766 19.07 18.44 -21.67
N ARG A 767 17.73 18.38 -21.85
CA ARG A 767 16.71 19.23 -21.20
C ARG A 767 16.66 20.70 -21.65
N TYR A 768 17.69 21.24 -22.29
CA TYR A 768 17.82 22.62 -22.72
C TYR A 768 17.76 22.77 -24.23
N ASN A 769 17.49 23.98 -24.69
CA ASN A 769 17.64 24.35 -26.09
C ASN A 769 19.11 24.63 -26.43
N GLU A 770 19.45 24.62 -27.73
CA GLU A 770 20.82 24.77 -28.22
C GLU A 770 21.44 26.13 -27.84
N GLU A 771 20.65 27.20 -27.80
CA GLU A 771 21.13 28.53 -27.45
C GLU A 771 21.62 28.61 -25.99
N THR A 772 20.93 27.96 -25.06
CA THR A 772 21.36 27.88 -23.65
C THR A 772 22.62 27.05 -23.49
N LEU A 773 22.78 26.02 -24.31
CA LEU A 773 23.96 25.17 -24.29
C LEU A 773 25.23 25.79 -24.89
N GLN A 774 25.12 26.98 -25.52
CA GLN A 774 26.30 27.73 -25.96
C GLN A 774 27.09 28.35 -24.79
N VAL A 775 26.46 28.50 -23.62
CA VAL A 775 27.13 29.06 -22.45
C VAL A 775 27.94 28.00 -21.72
N HIS A 776 29.24 28.29 -21.49
CA HIS A 776 30.15 27.37 -20.85
C HIS A 776 30.72 27.94 -19.54
N TYR A 777 30.93 27.08 -18.58
CA TYR A 777 31.73 27.36 -17.39
C TYR A 777 32.86 26.30 -17.32
N LYS A 778 34.11 26.72 -17.34
CA LYS A 778 35.30 25.84 -17.46
C LYS A 778 35.16 24.80 -18.59
N GLY A 779 34.62 25.18 -19.75
CA GLY A 779 34.44 24.29 -20.89
C GLY A 779 33.27 23.30 -20.81
N LYS A 780 32.40 23.37 -19.79
CA LYS A 780 31.25 22.52 -19.64
C LYS A 780 29.96 23.30 -19.72
N THR A 781 28.94 22.76 -20.38
CA THR A 781 27.59 23.32 -20.44
C THR A 781 26.84 22.98 -19.15
N ILE A 782 25.70 23.64 -18.90
CA ILE A 782 24.86 23.32 -17.75
C ILE A 782 24.27 21.89 -17.81
N ALA A 783 24.06 21.35 -19.00
CA ALA A 783 23.64 19.97 -19.19
C ALA A 783 24.74 18.98 -18.81
N ASP A 784 26.01 19.26 -19.21
CA ASP A 784 27.15 18.44 -18.81
C ASP A 784 27.33 18.43 -17.31
N VAL A 785 27.09 19.54 -16.63
CA VAL A 785 27.14 19.62 -15.16
C VAL A 785 26.05 18.77 -14.49
N LEU A 786 24.83 18.72 -15.05
CA LEU A 786 23.79 17.83 -14.54
C LEU A 786 24.12 16.36 -14.76
N ASP A 787 24.92 16.02 -15.77
CA ASP A 787 25.36 14.65 -16.07
C ASP A 787 26.58 14.23 -15.23
N MET A 788 27.28 15.18 -14.55
CA MET A 788 28.36 14.85 -13.62
C MET A 788 27.85 14.06 -12.41
N THR A 789 28.66 13.14 -11.94
CA THR A 789 28.51 12.55 -10.61
C THR A 789 28.78 13.59 -9.53
N VAL A 790 28.32 13.33 -8.29
CA VAL A 790 28.61 14.21 -7.14
C VAL A 790 30.13 14.35 -6.93
N GLU A 791 30.89 13.27 -7.11
CA GLU A 791 32.37 13.27 -6.98
C GLU A 791 33.03 14.16 -8.03
N GLU A 792 32.69 13.99 -9.30
CA GLU A 792 33.19 14.84 -10.40
C GLU A 792 32.82 16.31 -10.21
N ALA A 793 31.57 16.57 -9.80
CA ALA A 793 31.09 17.92 -9.53
C ALA A 793 31.83 18.55 -8.34
N LEU A 794 32.15 17.79 -7.29
CA LEU A 794 32.90 18.26 -6.13
C LEU A 794 34.31 18.73 -6.50
N GLU A 795 34.99 18.01 -7.38
CA GLU A 795 36.28 18.39 -7.93
C GLU A 795 36.15 19.60 -8.84
N PHE A 796 35.18 19.61 -9.77
CA PHE A 796 34.95 20.67 -10.75
C PHE A 796 34.65 22.03 -10.09
N PHE A 797 33.85 22.02 -8.99
CA PHE A 797 33.46 23.19 -8.23
C PHE A 797 34.31 23.43 -6.96
N SER A 798 35.50 22.83 -6.87
CA SER A 798 36.38 22.91 -5.69
C SER A 798 36.65 24.35 -5.21
N ASN A 799 36.68 25.33 -6.12
CA ASN A 799 36.93 26.74 -5.84
C ASN A 799 35.65 27.56 -5.56
N VAL A 800 34.46 26.97 -5.56
CA VAL A 800 33.16 27.64 -5.31
C VAL A 800 32.59 27.15 -3.99
N SER A 801 32.93 27.84 -2.88
CA SER A 801 32.65 27.38 -1.50
C SER A 801 31.18 27.00 -1.28
N LYS A 802 30.20 27.73 -1.78
CA LYS A 802 28.77 27.46 -1.61
C LYS A 802 28.37 26.14 -2.26
N ILE A 803 28.78 25.89 -3.50
CA ILE A 803 28.48 24.68 -4.26
C ILE A 803 29.23 23.52 -3.63
N LYS A 804 30.53 23.69 -3.34
CA LYS A 804 31.39 22.69 -2.70
C LYS A 804 30.76 22.17 -1.40
N HIS A 805 30.31 23.06 -0.51
CA HIS A 805 29.72 22.67 0.78
C HIS A 805 28.49 21.78 0.59
N LYS A 806 27.58 22.11 -0.33
CA LYS A 806 26.40 21.31 -0.60
C LYS A 806 26.71 19.96 -1.26
N LEU A 807 27.69 19.91 -2.16
CA LEU A 807 28.16 18.67 -2.77
C LEU A 807 28.87 17.78 -1.75
N GLN A 808 29.62 18.38 -0.80
CA GLN A 808 30.29 17.64 0.26
C GLN A 808 29.29 16.89 1.15
N THR A 809 28.14 17.50 1.49
CA THR A 809 27.12 16.79 2.27
C THR A 809 26.52 15.58 1.53
N LEU A 810 26.37 15.65 0.21
CA LEU A 810 25.97 14.50 -0.60
C LEU A 810 27.03 13.40 -0.61
N ASN A 811 28.29 13.78 -0.69
CA ASN A 811 29.43 12.85 -0.62
C ASN A 811 29.53 12.20 0.75
N ASP A 812 29.36 12.94 1.83
CA ASP A 812 29.45 12.47 3.23
C ASP A 812 28.39 11.39 3.54
N VAL A 813 27.21 11.48 2.93
CA VAL A 813 26.17 10.45 3.09
C VAL A 813 26.34 9.24 2.15
N GLY A 814 27.50 9.15 1.45
CA GLY A 814 27.84 8.02 0.57
C GLY A 814 27.15 8.04 -0.78
N LEU A 815 26.82 9.23 -1.31
CA LEU A 815 26.17 9.42 -2.63
C LEU A 815 27.14 10.02 -3.67
N SER A 816 28.45 9.72 -3.59
CA SER A 816 29.45 10.19 -4.53
C SER A 816 29.17 9.83 -5.98
N TYR A 817 28.54 8.68 -6.22
CA TYR A 817 28.35 8.04 -7.52
C TYR A 817 27.10 8.51 -8.28
N ILE A 818 26.10 9.11 -7.59
CA ILE A 818 24.87 9.55 -8.28
C ILE A 818 25.13 10.78 -9.14
N LYS A 819 24.42 10.88 -10.29
CA LYS A 819 24.49 12.07 -11.13
C LYS A 819 23.64 13.20 -10.53
N LEU A 820 24.10 14.44 -10.63
CA LEU A 820 23.38 15.62 -10.14
C LEU A 820 21.96 15.75 -10.74
N GLY A 821 21.83 15.47 -12.03
CA GLY A 821 20.57 15.53 -12.78
C GLY A 821 19.79 14.22 -12.82
N GLN A 822 20.19 13.17 -12.07
CA GLN A 822 19.49 11.89 -12.04
C GLN A 822 18.03 12.09 -11.60
N SER A 823 17.09 11.53 -12.37
CA SER A 823 15.66 11.66 -12.06
C SER A 823 15.33 11.05 -10.68
N ALA A 824 14.49 11.75 -9.92
CA ALA A 824 13.98 11.25 -8.63
C ALA A 824 13.27 9.89 -8.75
N THR A 825 12.69 9.60 -9.91
CA THR A 825 11.97 8.34 -10.18
C THR A 825 12.89 7.13 -10.39
N THR A 826 14.20 7.37 -10.63
CA THR A 826 15.20 6.30 -10.82
C THR A 826 16.04 6.07 -9.56
N LEU A 827 15.90 6.89 -8.54
CA LEU A 827 16.57 6.69 -7.25
C LEU A 827 15.92 5.55 -6.47
N SER A 828 16.72 4.74 -5.79
CA SER A 828 16.23 3.80 -4.79
C SER A 828 15.67 4.54 -3.56
N GLY A 829 14.85 3.87 -2.75
CA GLY A 829 14.31 4.46 -1.51
C GLY A 829 15.42 4.94 -0.56
N GLY A 830 16.47 4.15 -0.39
CA GLY A 830 17.63 4.52 0.44
C GLY A 830 18.44 5.70 -0.13
N GLU A 831 18.61 5.80 -1.46
CA GLU A 831 19.25 6.96 -2.09
C GLU A 831 18.42 8.24 -1.88
N ALA A 832 17.10 8.16 -2.10
CA ALA A 832 16.19 9.28 -1.86
C ALA A 832 16.25 9.77 -0.41
N GLN A 833 16.30 8.86 0.55
CA GLN A 833 16.42 9.14 1.97
C GLN A 833 17.75 9.85 2.31
N ARG A 834 18.86 9.37 1.74
CA ARG A 834 20.20 10.00 1.93
C ARG A 834 20.28 11.37 1.28
N VAL A 835 19.64 11.62 0.14
CA VAL A 835 19.51 12.97 -0.46
C VAL A 835 18.76 13.92 0.48
N LYS A 836 17.66 13.46 1.11
CA LYS A 836 16.92 14.23 2.11
C LYS A 836 17.80 14.56 3.32
N LEU A 837 18.54 13.58 3.83
CA LEU A 837 19.46 13.76 4.93
C LEU A 837 20.57 14.76 4.58
N ALA A 838 21.17 14.67 3.39
CA ALA A 838 22.18 15.62 2.92
C ALA A 838 21.63 17.06 2.86
N SER A 839 20.39 17.24 2.42
CA SER A 839 19.73 18.56 2.38
C SER A 839 19.54 19.17 3.78
N GLU A 840 19.26 18.37 4.78
CA GLU A 840 19.12 18.86 6.17
C GLU A 840 20.48 19.16 6.82
N LEU A 841 21.52 18.36 6.52
CA LEU A 841 22.89 18.62 7.00
C LEU A 841 23.49 19.96 6.54
N GLN A 842 22.98 20.55 5.44
CA GLN A 842 23.40 21.86 4.96
C GLN A 842 22.88 23.00 5.85
N LYS A 843 21.84 22.75 6.64
CA LYS A 843 21.20 23.76 7.48
C LYS A 843 21.94 23.90 8.80
N LYS A 844 21.93 25.11 9.35
CA LYS A 844 22.56 25.36 10.66
C LYS A 844 21.82 24.57 11.76
N ALA A 845 22.56 23.79 12.52
CA ALA A 845 22.03 23.06 13.67
C ALA A 845 21.48 24.05 14.74
N THR A 846 20.30 23.75 15.30
CA THR A 846 19.70 24.53 16.38
C THR A 846 19.94 23.92 17.76
N GLY A 847 20.36 22.64 17.80
CA GLY A 847 20.49 21.83 19.02
C GLY A 847 19.14 21.46 19.65
N LYS A 848 18.02 21.71 18.91
CA LYS A 848 16.65 21.39 19.33
C LYS A 848 15.84 20.73 18.21
N THR A 849 16.50 20.24 17.18
CA THR A 849 15.87 19.51 16.09
C THR A 849 15.73 18.05 16.48
N LEU A 850 14.54 17.47 16.24
CA LEU A 850 14.32 16.03 16.27
C LEU A 850 14.36 15.48 14.84
N PHE A 851 15.36 14.65 14.55
CA PHE A 851 15.46 13.89 13.31
C PHE A 851 14.80 12.52 13.54
N VAL A 852 13.85 12.17 12.70
CA VAL A 852 13.19 10.86 12.70
C VAL A 852 13.50 10.16 11.38
N LEU A 853 14.13 9.00 11.46
CA LEU A 853 14.51 8.20 10.30
C LEU A 853 13.85 6.82 10.39
N ASP A 854 13.31 6.35 9.27
CA ASP A 854 12.68 5.04 9.16
C ASP A 854 13.55 4.13 8.28
N GLU A 855 14.14 3.10 8.90
CA GLU A 855 15.01 2.09 8.30
C GLU A 855 16.09 2.68 7.35
N PRO A 856 16.94 3.60 7.81
CA PRO A 856 17.88 4.31 6.94
C PRO A 856 19.02 3.43 6.39
N THR A 857 19.20 2.21 6.87
CA THR A 857 20.22 1.26 6.37
C THR A 857 19.73 0.40 5.21
N THR A 858 18.49 0.59 4.77
CA THR A 858 17.90 -0.14 3.64
C THR A 858 18.78 -0.05 2.39
N GLY A 859 19.18 -1.20 1.83
CA GLY A 859 20.01 -1.29 0.63
C GLY A 859 21.45 -0.85 0.79
N LEU A 860 21.96 -0.79 2.02
CA LEU A 860 23.33 -0.37 2.31
C LEU A 860 24.24 -1.55 2.63
N HIS A 861 25.40 -1.57 2.01
CA HIS A 861 26.52 -2.41 2.43
C HIS A 861 27.08 -1.94 3.79
N SER A 862 27.68 -2.83 4.60
CA SER A 862 28.22 -2.51 5.92
C SER A 862 29.19 -1.31 5.93
N ASP A 863 29.96 -1.10 4.86
CA ASP A 863 30.86 0.06 4.70
C ASP A 863 30.06 1.39 4.56
N ASP A 864 28.91 1.37 3.87
CA ASP A 864 28.03 2.54 3.72
C ASP A 864 27.23 2.78 5.03
N VAL A 865 26.86 1.71 5.74
CA VAL A 865 26.23 1.79 7.09
C VAL A 865 27.17 2.51 8.06
N LYS A 866 28.47 2.21 8.03
CA LYS A 866 29.47 2.91 8.85
C LYS A 866 29.45 4.41 8.61
N LYS A 867 29.50 4.85 7.34
CA LYS A 867 29.44 6.27 6.96
C LYS A 867 28.15 6.93 7.44
N LEU A 868 27.02 6.24 7.30
CA LEU A 868 25.73 6.73 7.78
C LEU A 868 25.73 6.93 9.30
N ILE A 869 26.23 5.96 10.08
CA ILE A 869 26.34 6.08 11.54
C ILE A 869 27.20 7.29 11.91
N GLU A 870 28.34 7.51 11.25
CA GLU A 870 29.20 8.68 11.48
C GLU A 870 28.47 9.99 11.26
N VAL A 871 27.64 10.07 10.23
CA VAL A 871 26.80 11.25 9.96
C VAL A 871 25.74 11.46 11.05
N LEU A 872 25.04 10.41 11.48
CA LEU A 872 24.04 10.47 12.54
C LEU A 872 24.65 10.87 13.88
N GLN A 873 25.84 10.38 14.18
CA GLN A 873 26.60 10.73 15.38
C GLN A 873 26.98 12.23 15.39
N ARG A 874 27.43 12.78 14.23
CA ARG A 874 27.71 14.23 14.08
C ARG A 874 26.48 15.10 14.37
N LEU A 875 25.26 14.70 13.96
CA LEU A 875 24.04 15.43 14.30
C LEU A 875 23.82 15.50 15.82
N VAL A 876 24.01 14.38 16.51
CA VAL A 876 23.87 14.34 17.97
C VAL A 876 24.96 15.17 18.67
N GLU A 877 26.18 15.18 18.16
CA GLU A 877 27.29 16.02 18.67
C GLU A 877 27.00 17.52 18.55
N HIS A 878 26.22 17.93 17.57
CA HIS A 878 25.72 19.30 17.43
C HIS A 878 24.54 19.64 18.37
N GLY A 879 24.14 18.69 19.24
CA GLY A 879 23.07 18.85 20.24
C GLY A 879 21.67 18.45 19.77
N ASP A 880 21.49 18.07 18.50
CA ASP A 880 20.20 17.61 17.98
C ASP A 880 19.87 16.20 18.50
N THR A 881 18.61 15.78 18.38
CA THR A 881 18.17 14.44 18.76
C THR A 881 17.92 13.60 17.52
N VAL A 882 18.46 12.40 17.49
CA VAL A 882 18.25 11.46 16.39
C VAL A 882 17.47 10.25 16.89
N LEU A 883 16.30 10.00 16.29
CA LEU A 883 15.42 8.87 16.57
C LEU A 883 15.31 8.01 15.31
N VAL A 884 15.69 6.76 15.38
CA VAL A 884 15.75 5.86 14.23
C VAL A 884 14.91 4.61 14.51
N ILE A 885 14.06 4.22 13.55
CA ILE A 885 13.48 2.87 13.54
C ILE A 885 14.45 1.99 12.79
N GLU A 886 14.96 0.92 13.44
CA GLU A 886 15.98 0.07 12.83
C GLU A 886 15.96 -1.39 13.31
N HIS A 887 16.44 -2.24 12.40
CA HIS A 887 16.66 -3.68 12.62
C HIS A 887 18.13 -4.08 12.49
N ASN A 888 18.94 -3.25 11.85
CA ASN A 888 20.36 -3.49 11.68
C ASN A 888 21.10 -3.44 13.02
N LEU A 889 21.71 -4.56 13.41
CA LEU A 889 22.39 -4.69 14.71
C LEU A 889 23.61 -3.77 14.85
N ASP A 890 24.27 -3.41 13.74
CA ASP A 890 25.39 -2.48 13.75
C ASP A 890 24.97 -1.06 14.13
N VAL A 891 23.78 -0.63 13.70
CA VAL A 891 23.20 0.65 14.12
C VAL A 891 22.72 0.58 15.57
N ILE A 892 22.05 -0.52 15.93
CA ILE A 892 21.48 -0.73 17.27
C ILE A 892 22.59 -0.72 18.33
N LYS A 893 23.72 -1.41 18.08
CA LYS A 893 24.85 -1.42 19.04
C LYS A 893 25.52 -0.06 19.22
N CYS A 894 25.35 0.88 18.27
CA CYS A 894 25.90 2.23 18.34
C CYS A 894 24.97 3.26 19.03
N ALA A 895 23.76 2.87 19.43
CA ALA A 895 22.77 3.74 20.04
C ALA A 895 23.11 4.13 21.49
N ASP A 896 22.71 5.32 21.91
CA ASP A 896 22.78 5.75 23.32
C ASP A 896 21.57 5.22 24.13
N GLN A 897 20.41 5.09 23.44
CA GLN A 897 19.18 4.56 24.02
C GLN A 897 18.49 3.66 23.01
N ILE A 898 17.95 2.55 23.48
CA ILE A 898 17.11 1.64 22.69
C ILE A 898 15.74 1.55 23.34
N ILE A 899 14.71 1.48 22.51
CA ILE A 899 13.34 1.17 22.87
C ILE A 899 12.95 -0.07 22.09
N ASP A 900 12.83 -1.21 22.77
CA ASP A 900 12.50 -2.49 22.14
C ASP A 900 11.01 -2.79 22.27
N MET A 901 10.36 -3.01 21.13
CA MET A 901 8.92 -3.23 21.02
C MET A 901 8.58 -4.68 20.66
N GLY A 902 7.52 -5.20 21.23
CA GLY A 902 7.09 -6.57 20.99
C GLY A 902 5.97 -7.02 21.93
N PRO A 903 6.02 -8.31 22.37
CA PRO A 903 6.97 -9.36 22.01
C PRO A 903 6.81 -9.90 20.60
N GLU A 904 5.58 -9.86 20.03
CA GLU A 904 5.24 -10.38 18.71
C GLU A 904 4.74 -9.25 17.79
N GLY A 905 4.37 -9.61 16.55
CA GLY A 905 3.70 -8.71 15.61
C GLY A 905 2.19 -8.65 15.81
N GLY A 906 1.53 -7.63 15.23
CA GLY A 906 0.07 -7.48 15.22
C GLY A 906 -0.53 -7.38 16.62
N GLN A 907 -1.58 -8.16 16.89
CA GLN A 907 -2.28 -8.16 18.18
C GLN A 907 -1.42 -8.70 19.34
N GLY A 908 -0.45 -9.58 19.04
CA GLY A 908 0.52 -10.08 20.03
C GLY A 908 1.60 -9.07 20.42
N GLY A 909 1.70 -7.95 19.69
CA GLY A 909 2.65 -6.86 19.92
C GLY A 909 2.05 -5.66 20.62
N GLY A 910 2.59 -4.49 20.29
CA GLY A 910 2.07 -3.19 20.75
C GLY A 910 2.45 -2.82 22.19
N THR A 911 3.49 -3.44 22.74
CA THR A 911 4.04 -3.10 24.06
C THR A 911 5.53 -2.79 23.98
N VAL A 912 6.07 -2.08 24.96
CA VAL A 912 7.49 -1.89 25.13
C VAL A 912 8.02 -3.01 26.05
N ILE A 913 8.92 -3.83 25.55
CA ILE A 913 9.53 -4.94 26.30
C ILE A 913 10.57 -4.38 27.26
N CYS A 914 11.53 -3.62 26.69
CA CYS A 914 12.64 -3.09 27.44
C CYS A 914 13.09 -1.73 26.90
N THR A 915 13.67 -0.88 27.76
CA THR A 915 14.29 0.39 27.38
C THR A 915 15.60 0.57 28.12
N GLY A 916 16.64 1.02 27.43
CA GLY A 916 17.93 1.26 28.06
C GLY A 916 19.05 1.43 27.05
N THR A 917 20.29 1.27 27.52
CA THR A 917 21.46 1.18 26.64
C THR A 917 21.50 -0.20 25.97
N PRO A 918 22.29 -0.37 24.89
CA PRO A 918 22.45 -1.67 24.22
C PRO A 918 22.81 -2.81 25.20
N GLU A 919 23.68 -2.53 26.17
CA GLU A 919 24.13 -3.50 27.17
C GLU A 919 22.93 -3.97 28.04
N LYS A 920 22.07 -3.02 28.45
CA LYS A 920 20.88 -3.33 29.25
C LYS A 920 19.84 -4.14 28.45
N ILE A 921 19.71 -3.88 27.16
CA ILE A 921 18.81 -4.65 26.28
C ILE A 921 19.34 -6.08 26.11
N ALA A 922 20.66 -6.25 25.98
CA ALA A 922 21.29 -7.56 25.87
C ALA A 922 21.09 -8.46 27.12
N GLU A 923 20.86 -7.87 28.29
CA GLU A 923 20.52 -8.60 29.53
C GLU A 923 19.02 -8.98 29.62
N CYS A 924 18.16 -8.38 28.80
CA CYS A 924 16.71 -8.61 28.83
C CYS A 924 16.35 -9.94 28.14
N LYS A 925 15.97 -10.96 28.89
CA LYS A 925 15.66 -12.30 28.38
C LYS A 925 14.46 -12.33 27.42
N GLU A 926 13.50 -11.41 27.58
CA GLU A 926 12.29 -11.30 26.77
C GLU A 926 12.54 -10.58 25.43
N SER A 927 13.68 -9.90 25.31
CA SER A 927 14.06 -9.16 24.10
C SER A 927 14.72 -10.06 23.08
N TYR A 928 14.05 -10.26 21.94
CA TYR A 928 14.68 -10.93 20.80
C TYR A 928 15.89 -10.13 20.30
N THR A 929 15.74 -8.80 20.17
CA THR A 929 16.85 -7.93 19.81
C THR A 929 18.04 -8.10 20.76
N GLY A 930 17.79 -8.19 22.06
CA GLY A 930 18.82 -8.41 23.07
C GLY A 930 19.59 -9.71 22.89
N GLN A 931 18.90 -10.79 22.52
CA GLN A 931 19.51 -12.10 22.29
C GLN A 931 20.52 -12.07 21.13
N TYR A 932 20.18 -11.40 20.01
CA TYR A 932 21.08 -11.25 18.85
C TYR A 932 22.18 -10.19 19.10
N LEU A 933 21.91 -9.18 19.93
CA LEU A 933 22.86 -8.11 20.23
C LEU A 933 23.99 -8.56 21.17
N LYS A 934 23.65 -9.44 22.11
CA LYS A 934 24.61 -9.90 23.16
C LYS A 934 25.93 -10.41 22.62
N PRO A 935 26.00 -11.35 21.64
CA PRO A 935 27.25 -11.84 21.10
C PRO A 935 28.13 -10.77 20.44
N LEU A 936 27.49 -9.71 19.88
CA LEU A 936 28.20 -8.62 19.21
C LEU A 936 28.85 -7.65 20.21
N LEU A 937 28.25 -7.45 21.37
CA LEU A 937 28.77 -6.62 22.45
C LEU A 937 29.92 -7.34 23.16
N GLU A 938 29.78 -8.65 23.44
CA GLU A 938 30.82 -9.46 24.09
C GLU A 938 32.11 -9.55 23.25
N LYS A 939 32.00 -9.74 21.94
CA LYS A 939 33.13 -9.68 20.99
C LYS A 939 33.80 -8.31 20.94
N GLY A 940 33.07 -7.22 21.28
CA GLY A 940 33.65 -5.87 21.39
C GLY A 940 34.51 -5.64 22.63
N GLU A 941 34.17 -6.27 23.76
CA GLU A 941 34.90 -6.11 25.05
C GLU A 941 36.25 -6.83 25.07
N ASP A 942 36.37 -7.99 24.40
CA ASP A 942 37.61 -8.76 24.38
C ASP A 942 38.77 -8.03 23.67
N HIS A 943 38.47 -7.20 22.68
CA HIS A 943 39.51 -6.44 21.96
C HIS A 943 39.81 -5.07 22.61
N GLY A 944 38.92 -4.53 23.42
CA GLY A 944 39.18 -3.32 24.22
C GLY A 944 40.26 -3.57 25.30
N LYS A 945 40.35 -4.82 25.76
CA LYS A 945 41.37 -5.22 26.76
C LYS A 945 42.75 -5.51 26.16
N SER A 946 42.84 -5.84 24.87
CA SER A 946 44.10 -6.13 24.19
C SER A 946 44.85 -4.90 23.68
N ASN A 947 44.20 -3.75 23.56
CA ASN A 947 44.81 -2.48 23.15
C ASN A 947 45.26 -1.57 24.34
N CYS A 948 45.01 -2.02 25.57
CA CYS A 948 45.45 -1.32 26.81
C CYS A 948 46.57 -2.08 27.57
N SER A 949 47.20 -3.08 26.95
CA SER A 949 48.37 -3.78 27.53
C SER A 949 49.69 -3.45 26.80
#